data_16b4a78c56499983ec6f547326cbc49a
#
_entry.id   16b4a78c56499983ec6f547326cbc49a
#
_cell.length_a   1.000
_cell.length_b   1.000
_cell.length_c   1.000
_cell.angle_alpha   90.00
_cell.angle_beta   90.00
_cell.angle_gamma   90.00
#
_symmetry.space_group_name_H-M   'P 1'
#
loop_
_entity.id
_entity.type
_entity.pdbx_description
1 polymer ?
#
loop_
_entity_poly.entity_id
_entity_poly.type
_entity_poly.pdbx_seq_one_letter_code
_entity_poly.pdbx_strand_id
1 'polypeptide(L)'
;MSELNDRHYGAEQIQVLEGLEPVRKRPGMYIGSTGESGLHHLVYEIVDNSIDEALAGCCDTINVVINEDNSVKIIDNGSGIPVEMHPKTGKSTLETVLTVLHAGGKFNNDAYKVSGGLHGVGSSVVNALSTWLIAEVRRDGKIYRQKYEKGVPTTELEIVGEAVNTGTTITFLADNTIFDEVNFNYDTIKKRLREMAFLNKGIRITLEDKRDDIKDEFHYEGGIREFVQYLNNKKDILHEEIIYAEGSKDKVIVEIAIQYTDAYSESLYSFVNNINTIEGGTHLVGFKTALTRVMNDYAKKYNLIKENDIAITGEDIREGITAILSIKIPNPQFEGQTKTKLGNSEVRGIVDGITGEAIYSYCEENPKIARLIIEKTLKAARAREAARKARELARRKNVLDSMALPGKLADCSERNPDLCEIYIVEGNSAGGSAKGGRDRRTQAILPLRGKILNVEKSRLDKILSSEEIRNMITAFGCSIGDEFNLDKLRYGKIIIMTDADVDGAHIRTLLLTFFYRYMRPLIEEGHIYAAQPPLYKVKKGKVERYVYSDKELNTVLDEFGRDGKYDIQRYKGLGEMNPEQLWETTMNPENRILLRIEIDDAIQADEVFTTLMGDKVAPRREFIEKNAKYVKNLDI
;
A
#
# COMPACT_ATOMS: atom_id res chain seq x y z
N MET A 1 24.12 42.54 -5.04
CA MET A 1 23.15 43.42 -4.36
C MET A 1 21.99 43.58 -5.28
N SER A 2 20.99 42.88 -4.94
CA SER A 2 19.57 43.19 -4.69
C SER A 2 18.76 43.41 -5.94
N GLU A 3 18.01 42.40 -6.29
CA GLU A 3 16.60 42.57 -6.62
C GLU A 3 15.80 41.63 -5.69
N LEU A 4 15.58 42.09 -4.47
CA LEU A 4 14.50 41.62 -3.61
C LEU A 4 13.21 42.16 -4.24
N ASN A 5 12.56 41.33 -5.06
CA ASN A 5 11.21 41.57 -5.53
C ASN A 5 10.33 41.82 -4.32
N ASP A 6 9.81 43.01 -4.21
CA ASP A 6 8.75 43.43 -3.28
C ASP A 6 7.47 42.62 -3.59
N ARG A 7 7.38 41.42 -3.06
CA ARG A 7 6.13 40.64 -3.08
C ARG A 7 5.21 41.26 -2.06
N HIS A 8 4.43 42.24 -2.49
CA HIS A 8 3.30 42.75 -1.73
C HIS A 8 2.28 41.60 -1.57
N TYR A 9 2.36 40.89 -0.45
CA TYR A 9 1.31 39.94 -0.04
C TYR A 9 0.21 40.73 0.67
N GLY A 10 -0.85 41.05 -0.07
CA GLY A 10 -1.99 41.82 0.42
C GLY A 10 -3.29 41.03 0.39
N ALA A 11 -4.34 41.59 0.96
CA ALA A 11 -5.68 40.97 1.04
C ALA A 11 -6.25 40.55 -0.32
N GLU A 12 -5.90 41.26 -1.39
CA GLU A 12 -6.34 40.97 -2.77
C GLU A 12 -5.77 39.66 -3.33
N GLN A 13 -4.70 39.13 -2.73
CA GLN A 13 -4.08 37.87 -3.14
C GLN A 13 -4.68 36.64 -2.42
N ILE A 14 -5.54 36.87 -1.42
CA ILE A 14 -6.25 35.81 -0.71
C ILE A 14 -7.53 35.52 -1.50
N GLN A 15 -7.54 34.37 -2.20
CA GLN A 15 -8.73 33.90 -2.93
C GLN A 15 -9.60 33.06 -2.00
N VAL A 16 -10.88 33.41 -1.92
CA VAL A 16 -11.91 32.57 -1.29
C VAL A 16 -12.58 31.78 -2.39
N LEU A 17 -12.51 30.44 -2.30
CA LEU A 17 -13.11 29.52 -3.25
C LEU A 17 -14.46 29.04 -2.69
N GLU A 18 -15.50 29.02 -3.50
CA GLU A 18 -16.85 28.62 -3.11
C GLU A 18 -17.27 27.30 -3.73
N GLY A 19 -18.22 26.60 -3.10
CA GLY A 19 -18.81 25.36 -3.60
C GLY A 19 -17.79 24.25 -3.81
N LEU A 20 -17.73 23.67 -5.01
CA LEU A 20 -16.82 22.58 -5.39
C LEU A 20 -15.54 23.04 -6.13
N GLU A 21 -15.35 24.33 -6.31
CA GLU A 21 -14.15 24.89 -6.95
C GLU A 21 -12.84 24.52 -6.22
N PRO A 22 -12.78 24.50 -4.86
CA PRO A 22 -11.59 24.06 -4.12
C PRO A 22 -11.16 22.63 -4.49
N VAL A 23 -12.11 21.73 -4.70
CA VAL A 23 -11.86 20.34 -5.06
C VAL A 23 -11.19 20.25 -6.43
N ARG A 24 -11.70 20.96 -7.43
CA ARG A 24 -11.14 20.99 -8.78
C ARG A 24 -9.77 21.66 -8.82
N LYS A 25 -9.54 22.68 -7.98
CA LYS A 25 -8.27 23.43 -7.95
C LYS A 25 -7.15 22.68 -7.21
N ARG A 26 -7.50 21.87 -6.21
CA ARG A 26 -6.58 21.10 -5.36
C ARG A 26 -7.08 19.67 -5.14
N PRO A 27 -7.24 18.86 -6.20
CA PRO A 27 -7.82 17.52 -6.08
C PRO A 27 -7.02 16.61 -5.15
N GLY A 28 -5.68 16.72 -5.14
CA GLY A 28 -4.81 15.94 -4.26
C GLY A 28 -5.12 16.06 -2.76
N MET A 29 -5.76 17.16 -2.31
CA MET A 29 -6.19 17.30 -0.91
C MET A 29 -7.35 16.36 -0.56
N TYR A 30 -8.13 15.90 -1.54
CA TYR A 30 -9.33 15.08 -1.34
C TYR A 30 -9.14 13.63 -1.77
N ILE A 31 -8.37 13.37 -2.83
CA ILE A 31 -8.16 12.03 -3.41
C ILE A 31 -6.69 11.58 -3.38
N GLY A 32 -5.80 12.34 -2.72
CA GLY A 32 -4.38 12.01 -2.55
C GLY A 32 -3.51 12.32 -3.77
N SER A 33 -3.93 11.97 -4.99
CA SER A 33 -3.19 12.23 -6.23
C SER A 33 -4.12 12.43 -7.43
N THR A 34 -3.58 12.87 -8.57
CA THR A 34 -4.29 12.93 -9.86
C THR A 34 -3.85 11.82 -10.82
N GLY A 35 -2.97 10.93 -10.39
CA GLY A 35 -2.57 9.73 -11.11
C GLY A 35 -3.56 8.57 -10.96
N GLU A 36 -3.12 7.36 -11.32
CA GLU A 36 -3.92 6.13 -11.31
C GLU A 36 -4.61 5.87 -9.96
N SER A 37 -3.90 6.02 -8.85
CA SER A 37 -4.45 5.82 -7.49
C SER A 37 -5.62 6.75 -7.19
N GLY A 38 -5.48 8.05 -7.48
CA GLY A 38 -6.55 9.03 -7.27
C GLY A 38 -7.75 8.81 -8.20
N LEU A 39 -7.52 8.33 -9.42
CA LEU A 39 -8.60 7.96 -10.34
C LEU A 39 -9.46 6.83 -9.75
N HIS A 40 -8.84 5.74 -9.27
CA HIS A 40 -9.55 4.62 -8.66
C HIS A 40 -10.26 5.01 -7.36
N HIS A 41 -9.74 6.01 -6.64
CA HIS A 41 -10.36 6.52 -5.41
C HIS A 41 -11.79 7.04 -5.65
N LEU A 42 -12.10 7.57 -6.85
CA LEU A 42 -13.46 7.97 -7.20
C LEU A 42 -14.45 6.80 -7.13
N VAL A 43 -14.03 5.62 -7.60
CA VAL A 43 -14.86 4.39 -7.52
C VAL A 43 -15.04 4.00 -6.06
N TYR A 44 -13.96 4.04 -5.27
CA TYR A 44 -13.99 3.63 -3.86
C TYR A 44 -14.92 4.51 -3.04
N GLU A 45 -14.94 5.81 -3.24
CA GLU A 45 -15.83 6.74 -2.51
C GLU A 45 -17.33 6.43 -2.74
N ILE A 46 -17.72 6.05 -3.95
CA ILE A 46 -19.11 5.66 -4.22
C ILE A 46 -19.43 4.27 -3.69
N VAL A 47 -18.52 3.30 -3.85
CA VAL A 47 -18.70 1.94 -3.30
C VAL A 47 -18.77 1.98 -1.77
N ASP A 48 -17.91 2.76 -1.10
CA ASP A 48 -17.92 2.91 0.36
C ASP A 48 -19.26 3.47 0.86
N ASN A 49 -19.94 4.33 0.10
CA ASN A 49 -21.30 4.77 0.45
C ASN A 49 -22.32 3.63 0.38
N SER A 50 -22.21 2.75 -0.62
CA SER A 50 -23.08 1.57 -0.72
C SER A 50 -22.76 0.54 0.37
N ILE A 51 -21.49 0.41 0.78
CA ILE A 51 -21.06 -0.42 1.93
C ILE A 51 -21.60 0.15 3.25
N ASP A 52 -21.65 1.47 3.41
CA ASP A 52 -22.24 2.09 4.61
C ASP A 52 -23.75 1.78 4.72
N GLU A 53 -24.48 1.69 3.59
CA GLU A 53 -25.86 1.19 3.55
C GLU A 53 -25.93 -0.30 3.98
N ALA A 54 -24.94 -1.12 3.59
CA ALA A 54 -24.86 -2.50 4.02
C ALA A 54 -24.56 -2.63 5.52
N LEU A 55 -23.68 -1.80 6.08
CA LEU A 55 -23.42 -1.72 7.52
C LEU A 55 -24.67 -1.27 8.32
N ALA A 56 -25.53 -0.45 7.70
CA ALA A 56 -26.82 -0.08 8.27
C ALA A 56 -27.89 -1.19 8.13
N GLY A 57 -27.58 -2.28 7.43
CA GLY A 57 -28.50 -3.41 7.19
C GLY A 57 -29.51 -3.17 6.07
N CYS A 58 -29.32 -2.16 5.24
CA CYS A 58 -30.25 -1.75 4.18
C CYS A 58 -29.82 -2.20 2.77
N CYS A 59 -28.59 -2.70 2.60
CA CYS A 59 -28.06 -3.13 1.32
C CYS A 59 -27.38 -4.49 1.43
N ASP A 60 -27.60 -5.38 0.46
CA ASP A 60 -26.95 -6.69 0.37
C ASP A 60 -26.30 -6.93 -1.01
N THR A 61 -26.54 -6.05 -1.99
CA THR A 61 -26.06 -6.23 -3.36
C THR A 61 -25.53 -4.91 -3.94
N ILE A 62 -24.29 -4.96 -4.43
CA ILE A 62 -23.62 -3.84 -5.11
C ILE A 62 -23.11 -4.32 -6.46
N ASN A 63 -23.41 -3.58 -7.53
CA ASN A 63 -22.91 -3.88 -8.87
C ASN A 63 -22.08 -2.71 -9.36
N VAL A 64 -20.84 -2.99 -9.77
CA VAL A 64 -19.90 -2.03 -10.37
C VAL A 64 -19.67 -2.40 -11.82
N VAL A 65 -19.86 -1.44 -12.72
CA VAL A 65 -19.74 -1.66 -14.17
C VAL A 65 -18.80 -0.59 -14.76
N ILE A 66 -17.75 -1.03 -15.42
CA ILE A 66 -16.91 -0.18 -16.27
C ILE A 66 -17.49 -0.26 -17.68
N ASN A 67 -17.97 0.85 -18.22
CA ASN A 67 -18.59 0.91 -19.55
C ASN A 67 -17.51 1.06 -20.64
N GLU A 68 -17.91 0.85 -21.90
CA GLU A 68 -17.04 0.96 -23.08
C GLU A 68 -16.42 2.36 -23.26
N ASP A 69 -17.12 3.41 -22.80
CA ASP A 69 -16.65 4.81 -22.83
C ASP A 69 -15.77 5.20 -21.63
N ASN A 70 -15.34 4.23 -20.81
CA ASN A 70 -14.63 4.42 -19.55
C ASN A 70 -15.45 5.15 -18.45
N SER A 71 -16.75 5.33 -18.61
CA SER A 71 -17.58 5.73 -17.46
C SER A 71 -17.75 4.55 -16.49
N VAL A 72 -17.91 4.85 -15.20
CA VAL A 72 -18.17 3.82 -14.19
C VAL A 72 -19.57 4.00 -13.64
N LYS A 73 -20.28 2.88 -13.52
CA LYS A 73 -21.63 2.81 -12.97
C LYS A 73 -21.62 1.94 -11.73
N ILE A 74 -22.08 2.49 -10.60
CA ILE A 74 -22.24 1.77 -9.33
C ILE A 74 -23.73 1.75 -9.00
N ILE A 75 -24.24 0.56 -8.67
CA ILE A 75 -25.66 0.31 -8.38
C ILE A 75 -25.73 -0.43 -7.06
N ASP A 76 -26.49 0.10 -6.11
CA ASP A 76 -26.84 -0.58 -4.88
C ASP A 76 -28.35 -0.80 -4.74
N ASN A 77 -28.73 -1.69 -3.83
CA ASN A 77 -30.12 -1.91 -3.44
C ASN A 77 -30.41 -1.37 -2.02
N GLY A 78 -29.70 -0.34 -1.61
CA GLY A 78 -29.86 0.33 -0.31
C GLY A 78 -31.17 1.13 -0.20
N SER A 79 -31.25 1.98 0.81
CA SER A 79 -32.45 2.80 1.10
C SER A 79 -32.75 3.86 0.03
N GLY A 80 -31.75 4.21 -0.79
CA GLY A 80 -31.78 5.34 -1.72
C GLY A 80 -31.57 6.68 -1.02
N ILE A 81 -30.75 7.56 -1.62
CA ILE A 81 -30.51 8.91 -1.09
C ILE A 81 -31.85 9.68 -0.98
N PRO A 82 -32.13 10.38 0.14
CA PRO A 82 -33.32 11.19 0.26
C PRO A 82 -33.45 12.22 -0.87
N VAL A 83 -34.65 12.41 -1.38
CA VAL A 83 -34.96 13.31 -2.52
C VAL A 83 -35.77 14.55 -2.13
N GLU A 84 -36.25 14.59 -0.91
CA GLU A 84 -37.04 15.69 -0.38
C GLU A 84 -36.19 16.96 -0.31
N MET A 85 -36.86 18.12 -0.24
CA MET A 85 -36.20 19.43 -0.12
C MET A 85 -35.48 19.56 1.22
N HIS A 86 -34.18 19.82 1.17
CA HIS A 86 -33.38 20.01 2.37
C HIS A 86 -33.64 21.37 3.02
N PRO A 87 -34.02 21.43 4.31
CA PRO A 87 -34.57 22.66 4.94
C PRO A 87 -33.57 23.82 5.00
N LYS A 88 -32.24 23.55 5.02
CA LYS A 88 -31.23 24.61 5.10
C LYS A 88 -30.76 25.11 3.73
N THR A 89 -30.74 24.25 2.71
CA THR A 89 -30.20 24.63 1.40
C THR A 89 -31.28 25.08 0.41
N GLY A 90 -32.54 24.69 0.65
CA GLY A 90 -33.64 24.94 -0.29
C GLY A 90 -33.51 24.16 -1.61
N LYS A 91 -32.61 23.16 -1.67
CA LYS A 91 -32.36 22.24 -2.78
C LYS A 91 -32.83 20.84 -2.40
N SER A 92 -32.97 19.95 -3.37
CA SER A 92 -33.18 18.53 -3.05
C SER A 92 -32.04 17.99 -2.19
N THR A 93 -32.34 17.01 -1.33
CA THR A 93 -31.29 16.38 -0.51
C THR A 93 -30.24 15.69 -1.38
N LEU A 94 -30.66 15.06 -2.50
CA LEU A 94 -29.75 14.49 -3.50
C LEU A 94 -28.78 15.55 -4.05
N GLU A 95 -29.29 16.71 -4.50
CA GLU A 95 -28.45 17.79 -4.99
C GLU A 95 -27.51 18.31 -3.89
N THR A 96 -28.03 18.46 -2.67
CA THR A 96 -27.21 18.91 -1.54
C THR A 96 -26.04 18.00 -1.26
N VAL A 97 -26.24 16.68 -1.23
CA VAL A 97 -25.17 15.68 -1.01
C VAL A 97 -24.13 15.70 -2.14
N LEU A 98 -24.54 15.95 -3.37
CA LEU A 98 -23.66 15.93 -4.53
C LEU A 98 -22.97 17.27 -4.82
N THR A 99 -23.46 18.41 -4.26
CA THR A 99 -22.92 19.74 -4.59
C THR A 99 -22.37 20.53 -3.40
N VAL A 100 -22.63 20.09 -2.17
CA VAL A 100 -22.19 20.79 -0.96
C VAL A 100 -21.19 19.95 -0.20
N LEU A 101 -20.00 20.50 0.06
CA LEU A 101 -19.00 19.86 0.91
C LEU A 101 -19.51 19.79 2.36
N HIS A 102 -19.16 18.72 3.05
CA HIS A 102 -19.59 18.47 4.44
C HIS A 102 -21.11 18.37 4.61
N ALA A 103 -21.80 17.88 3.58
CA ALA A 103 -23.20 17.52 3.64
C ALA A 103 -23.38 16.00 3.62
N GLY A 104 -24.09 15.44 4.60
CA GLY A 104 -24.34 14.00 4.66
C GLY A 104 -25.08 13.58 5.92
N GLY A 105 -25.82 12.48 5.84
CA GLY A 105 -26.58 11.87 6.95
C GLY A 105 -25.72 11.16 8.00
N LYS A 106 -24.41 11.09 7.79
CA LYS A 106 -23.46 10.32 8.63
C LYS A 106 -22.88 11.15 9.79
N PHE A 107 -23.18 12.45 9.87
CA PHE A 107 -22.79 13.31 11.00
C PHE A 107 -23.61 13.06 12.28
N ASN A 108 -24.81 12.50 12.15
CA ASN A 108 -25.64 12.09 13.27
C ASN A 108 -25.71 10.57 13.33
N ASN A 109 -25.41 9.99 14.50
CA ASN A 109 -25.42 8.54 14.73
C ASN A 109 -26.82 7.89 14.71
N ASP A 110 -27.87 8.64 14.37
CA ASP A 110 -29.25 8.15 14.40
C ASP A 110 -29.56 7.26 13.17
N ALA A 111 -29.04 7.61 11.99
CA ALA A 111 -29.25 6.86 10.76
C ALA A 111 -28.16 5.79 10.51
N TYR A 112 -26.91 6.13 10.82
CA TYR A 112 -25.76 5.23 10.63
C TYR A 112 -25.01 5.10 11.96
N LYS A 113 -25.16 3.96 12.64
CA LYS A 113 -24.44 3.68 13.89
C LYS A 113 -22.94 3.50 13.68
N VAL A 114 -22.55 3.01 12.52
CA VAL A 114 -21.18 2.78 12.07
C VAL A 114 -21.10 3.19 10.62
N SER A 115 -20.09 3.94 10.22
CA SER A 115 -19.83 4.29 8.82
C SER A 115 -18.33 4.49 8.57
N GLY A 116 -17.87 4.21 7.35
CA GLY A 116 -16.53 4.53 6.87
C GLY A 116 -16.43 5.99 6.39
N GLY A 117 -17.53 6.51 5.84
CA GLY A 117 -17.64 7.90 5.37
C GLY A 117 -17.87 8.88 6.50
N LEU A 118 -16.80 9.57 6.96
CA LEU A 118 -16.85 10.47 8.12
C LEU A 118 -16.97 11.95 7.76
N HIS A 119 -16.53 12.34 6.58
CA HIS A 119 -16.33 13.75 6.23
C HIS A 119 -17.46 14.37 5.40
N GLY A 120 -18.38 13.54 4.85
CA GLY A 120 -19.49 14.02 4.01
C GLY A 120 -19.03 14.74 2.75
N VAL A 121 -17.93 14.29 2.14
CA VAL A 121 -17.34 14.92 0.96
C VAL A 121 -17.21 13.97 -0.24
N GLY A 122 -17.21 12.65 -0.06
CA GLY A 122 -16.88 11.68 -1.11
C GLY A 122 -17.72 11.85 -2.36
N SER A 123 -19.04 11.83 -2.26
CA SER A 123 -19.94 11.97 -3.43
C SER A 123 -19.79 13.31 -4.14
N SER A 124 -19.63 14.40 -3.39
CA SER A 124 -19.43 15.73 -3.97
C SER A 124 -18.05 15.90 -4.62
N VAL A 125 -17.02 15.23 -4.09
CA VAL A 125 -15.68 15.17 -4.70
C VAL A 125 -15.72 14.40 -6.02
N VAL A 126 -16.37 13.22 -6.07
CA VAL A 126 -16.54 12.47 -7.33
C VAL A 126 -17.28 13.31 -8.36
N ASN A 127 -18.35 14.00 -7.97
CA ASN A 127 -19.08 14.90 -8.87
C ASN A 127 -18.21 16.04 -9.39
N ALA A 128 -17.45 16.70 -8.52
CA ALA A 128 -16.56 17.81 -8.90
C ALA A 128 -15.45 17.38 -9.87
N LEU A 129 -14.94 16.14 -9.74
CA LEU A 129 -13.81 15.61 -10.52
C LEU A 129 -14.26 14.79 -11.75
N SER A 130 -15.56 14.82 -12.06
CA SER A 130 -16.14 14.17 -13.23
C SER A 130 -16.48 15.18 -14.32
N THR A 131 -16.30 14.79 -15.58
CA THR A 131 -16.80 15.53 -16.75
C THR A 131 -18.32 15.62 -16.68
N TRP A 132 -18.96 14.49 -16.38
CA TRP A 132 -20.39 14.42 -16.10
C TRP A 132 -20.67 13.33 -15.05
N LEU A 133 -21.76 13.51 -14.29
CA LEU A 133 -22.28 12.53 -13.37
C LEU A 133 -23.82 12.47 -13.50
N ILE A 134 -24.36 11.25 -13.46
CA ILE A 134 -25.80 10.97 -13.43
C ILE A 134 -26.09 10.21 -12.13
N ALA A 135 -26.98 10.78 -11.31
CA ALA A 135 -27.51 10.14 -10.12
C ALA A 135 -28.95 9.70 -10.37
N GLU A 136 -29.24 8.42 -10.13
CA GLU A 136 -30.58 7.85 -10.16
C GLU A 136 -30.89 7.25 -8.79
N VAL A 137 -32.01 7.61 -8.22
CA VAL A 137 -32.46 7.13 -6.91
C VAL A 137 -33.81 6.45 -7.05
N ARG A 138 -33.90 5.21 -6.59
CA ARG A 138 -35.15 4.46 -6.47
C ARG A 138 -35.64 4.57 -5.03
N ARG A 139 -36.71 5.34 -4.85
CA ARG A 139 -37.29 5.60 -3.52
C ARG A 139 -38.78 5.93 -3.65
N ASP A 140 -39.58 5.57 -2.66
CA ASP A 140 -41.00 5.88 -2.56
C ASP A 140 -41.80 5.48 -3.83
N GLY A 141 -41.44 4.32 -4.43
CA GLY A 141 -42.11 3.81 -5.63
C GLY A 141 -41.73 4.51 -6.94
N LYS A 142 -40.75 5.42 -6.93
CA LYS A 142 -40.35 6.24 -8.09
C LYS A 142 -38.86 6.14 -8.35
N ILE A 143 -38.47 6.44 -9.60
CA ILE A 143 -37.10 6.64 -10.02
C ILE A 143 -36.88 8.12 -10.25
N TYR A 144 -36.01 8.70 -9.44
CA TYR A 144 -35.60 10.09 -9.55
C TYR A 144 -34.24 10.13 -10.26
N ARG A 145 -34.03 11.12 -11.14
CA ARG A 145 -32.77 11.34 -11.85
C ARG A 145 -32.37 12.80 -11.83
N GLN A 146 -31.08 13.05 -11.65
CA GLN A 146 -30.48 14.36 -11.83
C GLN A 146 -29.11 14.22 -12.49
N LYS A 147 -28.75 15.17 -13.37
CA LYS A 147 -27.48 15.19 -14.10
C LYS A 147 -26.63 16.37 -13.66
N TYR A 148 -25.32 16.15 -13.71
CA TYR A 148 -24.32 17.13 -13.31
C TYR A 148 -23.18 17.15 -14.33
N GLU A 149 -22.57 18.32 -14.50
CA GLU A 149 -21.32 18.51 -15.25
C GLU A 149 -20.34 19.28 -14.39
N LYS A 150 -19.16 18.68 -14.16
CA LYS A 150 -18.08 19.27 -13.35
C LYS A 150 -18.52 19.79 -11.99
N GLY A 151 -19.42 19.03 -11.33
CA GLY A 151 -19.98 19.38 -10.03
C GLY A 151 -21.20 20.28 -10.05
N VAL A 152 -21.64 20.79 -11.20
CA VAL A 152 -22.77 21.70 -11.33
C VAL A 152 -23.99 20.94 -11.86
N PRO A 153 -25.21 21.07 -11.24
CA PRO A 153 -26.40 20.44 -11.78
C PRO A 153 -26.77 21.04 -13.14
N THR A 154 -27.05 20.18 -14.13
CA THR A 154 -27.48 20.57 -15.48
C THR A 154 -28.95 20.32 -15.71
N THR A 155 -29.59 19.55 -14.85
CA THR A 155 -31.06 19.35 -14.84
C THR A 155 -31.62 19.57 -13.44
N GLU A 156 -32.91 19.85 -13.36
CA GLU A 156 -33.66 19.69 -12.13
C GLU A 156 -33.79 18.21 -11.77
N LEU A 157 -34.23 17.92 -10.52
CA LEU A 157 -34.55 16.56 -10.11
C LEU A 157 -35.85 16.10 -10.77
N GLU A 158 -35.75 15.11 -11.66
CA GLU A 158 -36.86 14.62 -12.48
C GLU A 158 -37.31 13.23 -12.03
N ILE A 159 -38.59 12.93 -12.13
CA ILE A 159 -39.13 11.58 -12.02
C ILE A 159 -39.13 10.96 -13.41
N VAL A 160 -38.32 9.90 -13.59
CA VAL A 160 -38.14 9.26 -14.90
C VAL A 160 -38.82 7.90 -15.02
N GLY A 161 -39.41 7.39 -13.94
CA GLY A 161 -40.11 6.10 -13.94
C GLY A 161 -40.63 5.69 -12.57
N GLU A 162 -41.21 4.50 -12.52
CA GLU A 162 -41.65 3.84 -11.29
C GLU A 162 -40.63 2.77 -10.89
N ALA A 163 -40.50 2.52 -9.57
CA ALA A 163 -39.62 1.52 -9.00
C ALA A 163 -40.39 0.60 -8.04
N VAL A 164 -40.06 -0.70 -8.07
CA VAL A 164 -40.59 -1.69 -7.12
C VAL A 164 -39.65 -1.95 -5.94
N ASN A 165 -38.42 -1.45 -6.04
CA ASN A 165 -37.35 -1.60 -5.04
C ASN A 165 -36.70 -0.23 -4.75
N THR A 166 -35.87 -0.19 -3.72
CA THR A 166 -35.07 0.99 -3.37
C THR A 166 -33.61 0.83 -3.85
N GLY A 167 -32.85 1.91 -3.82
CA GLY A 167 -31.41 1.88 -4.10
C GLY A 167 -30.92 3.15 -4.79
N THR A 168 -29.61 3.25 -4.92
CA THR A 168 -28.93 4.36 -5.61
C THR A 168 -28.12 3.82 -6.79
N THR A 169 -28.07 4.61 -7.86
CA THR A 169 -27.23 4.37 -9.01
C THR A 169 -26.46 5.64 -9.33
N ILE A 170 -25.14 5.59 -9.28
CA ILE A 170 -24.26 6.68 -9.69
C ILE A 170 -23.49 6.24 -10.91
N THR A 171 -23.57 7.04 -11.99
CA THR A 171 -22.75 6.84 -13.18
C THR A 171 -21.94 8.10 -13.41
N PHE A 172 -20.62 7.97 -13.60
CA PHE A 172 -19.76 9.13 -13.80
C PHE A 172 -18.63 8.85 -14.79
N LEU A 173 -18.15 9.91 -15.44
CA LEU A 173 -16.97 9.90 -16.30
C LEU A 173 -15.93 10.85 -15.71
N ALA A 174 -14.74 10.34 -15.36
CA ALA A 174 -13.66 11.14 -14.80
C ALA A 174 -13.22 12.26 -15.77
N ASP A 175 -12.84 13.42 -15.21
CA ASP A 175 -12.45 14.60 -16.02
C ASP A 175 -10.98 14.49 -16.47
N ASN A 176 -10.77 14.30 -17.77
CA ASN A 176 -9.44 14.21 -18.40
C ASN A 176 -8.63 15.51 -18.36
N THR A 177 -9.21 16.63 -17.90
CA THR A 177 -8.47 17.87 -17.65
C THR A 177 -7.84 17.92 -16.26
N ILE A 178 -8.17 16.96 -15.40
CA ILE A 178 -7.67 16.84 -14.01
C ILE A 178 -6.76 15.65 -13.86
N PHE A 179 -7.17 14.49 -14.40
CA PHE A 179 -6.40 13.25 -14.31
C PHE A 179 -5.44 13.10 -15.48
N ASP A 180 -4.23 12.65 -15.19
CA ASP A 180 -3.20 12.38 -16.21
C ASP A 180 -3.63 11.25 -17.16
N GLU A 181 -4.38 10.27 -16.62
CA GLU A 181 -4.96 9.16 -17.34
C GLU A 181 -6.35 8.84 -16.78
N VAL A 182 -7.34 8.55 -17.64
CA VAL A 182 -8.74 8.29 -17.22
C VAL A 182 -9.15 6.83 -17.47
N ASN A 183 -8.17 5.93 -17.60
CA ASN A 183 -8.45 4.52 -17.86
C ASN A 183 -8.46 3.72 -16.56
N PHE A 184 -9.64 3.22 -16.17
CA PHE A 184 -9.78 2.40 -14.96
C PHE A 184 -9.17 1.02 -15.15
N ASN A 185 -8.34 0.62 -14.18
CA ASN A 185 -7.71 -0.70 -14.12
C ASN A 185 -8.65 -1.69 -13.42
N TYR A 186 -9.10 -2.71 -14.18
CA TYR A 186 -10.00 -3.75 -13.69
C TYR A 186 -9.45 -4.51 -12.49
N ASP A 187 -8.19 -4.95 -12.56
CA ASP A 187 -7.58 -5.75 -11.49
C ASP A 187 -7.42 -4.96 -10.18
N THR A 188 -7.17 -3.66 -10.26
CA THR A 188 -7.08 -2.76 -9.10
C THR A 188 -8.45 -2.64 -8.41
N ILE A 189 -9.51 -2.37 -9.17
CA ILE A 189 -10.89 -2.30 -8.62
C ILE A 189 -11.32 -3.67 -8.08
N LYS A 190 -11.07 -4.76 -8.83
CA LYS A 190 -11.37 -6.14 -8.44
C LYS A 190 -10.85 -6.50 -7.06
N LYS A 191 -9.60 -6.12 -6.76
CA LYS A 191 -8.98 -6.41 -5.46
C LYS A 191 -9.69 -5.69 -4.33
N ARG A 192 -9.96 -4.41 -4.48
CA ARG A 192 -10.65 -3.61 -3.48
C ARG A 192 -12.08 -4.11 -3.22
N LEU A 193 -12.83 -4.45 -4.26
CA LEU A 193 -14.18 -4.99 -4.12
C LEU A 193 -14.20 -6.36 -3.42
N ARG A 194 -13.22 -7.21 -3.70
CA ARG A 194 -13.04 -8.49 -3.01
C ARG A 194 -12.76 -8.28 -1.52
N GLU A 195 -11.87 -7.38 -1.17
CA GLU A 195 -11.58 -7.00 0.23
C GLU A 195 -12.85 -6.54 0.95
N MET A 196 -13.63 -5.66 0.32
CA MET A 196 -14.91 -5.18 0.87
C MET A 196 -15.91 -6.31 1.08
N ALA A 197 -15.99 -7.28 0.16
CA ALA A 197 -16.87 -8.42 0.31
C ALA A 197 -16.43 -9.34 1.46
N PHE A 198 -15.13 -9.53 1.71
CA PHE A 198 -14.64 -10.27 2.87
C PHE A 198 -14.93 -9.56 4.19
N LEU A 199 -14.79 -8.23 4.25
CA LEU A 199 -15.00 -7.45 5.47
C LEU A 199 -16.49 -7.30 5.83
N ASN A 200 -17.40 -7.52 4.86
CA ASN A 200 -18.83 -7.38 5.04
C ASN A 200 -19.52 -8.71 4.70
N LYS A 201 -19.54 -9.60 5.68
CA LYS A 201 -20.11 -10.95 5.57
C LYS A 201 -21.50 -10.94 4.92
N GLY A 202 -21.68 -11.79 3.90
CA GLY A 202 -22.94 -11.98 3.21
C GLY A 202 -23.31 -10.94 2.16
N ILE A 203 -22.51 -9.87 1.98
CA ILE A 203 -22.73 -8.94 0.88
C ILE A 203 -22.33 -9.58 -0.46
N ARG A 204 -23.08 -9.26 -1.52
CA ARG A 204 -22.80 -9.65 -2.90
C ARG A 204 -22.29 -8.44 -3.67
N ILE A 205 -21.07 -8.51 -4.18
CA ILE A 205 -20.50 -7.45 -5.01
C ILE A 205 -20.13 -8.04 -6.37
N THR A 206 -20.58 -7.39 -7.46
CA THR A 206 -20.19 -7.78 -8.82
C THR A 206 -19.35 -6.68 -9.46
N LEU A 207 -18.37 -7.08 -10.26
CA LEU A 207 -17.60 -6.20 -11.12
C LEU A 207 -17.69 -6.69 -12.57
N GLU A 208 -18.14 -5.82 -13.45
CA GLU A 208 -18.24 -6.08 -14.89
C GLU A 208 -17.44 -5.04 -15.66
N ASP A 209 -16.60 -5.48 -16.58
CA ASP A 209 -15.89 -4.61 -17.53
C ASP A 209 -16.39 -4.90 -18.93
N LYS A 210 -17.15 -3.97 -19.49
CA LYS A 210 -17.73 -4.09 -20.83
C LYS A 210 -16.73 -3.85 -21.95
N ARG A 211 -15.56 -3.31 -21.64
CA ARG A 211 -14.50 -3.10 -22.64
C ARG A 211 -13.88 -4.42 -23.09
N ASP A 212 -13.75 -5.37 -22.15
CA ASP A 212 -13.12 -6.68 -22.36
C ASP A 212 -14.08 -7.86 -22.16
N ASP A 213 -15.38 -7.61 -21.88
CA ASP A 213 -16.42 -8.59 -21.59
C ASP A 213 -16.04 -9.55 -20.44
N ILE A 214 -15.53 -8.96 -19.34
CA ILE A 214 -15.06 -9.67 -18.15
C ILE A 214 -16.02 -9.39 -17.00
N LYS A 215 -16.34 -10.42 -16.22
CA LYS A 215 -17.18 -10.30 -15.04
C LYS A 215 -16.68 -11.16 -13.89
N ASP A 216 -16.66 -10.58 -12.69
CA ASP A 216 -16.38 -11.27 -11.42
C ASP A 216 -17.51 -11.02 -10.40
N GLU A 217 -17.71 -11.98 -9.51
CA GLU A 217 -18.64 -11.89 -8.39
C GLU A 217 -17.91 -12.25 -7.09
N PHE A 218 -18.15 -11.48 -6.04
CA PHE A 218 -17.58 -11.66 -4.71
C PHE A 218 -18.71 -11.79 -3.70
N HIS A 219 -18.77 -12.92 -3.01
CA HIS A 219 -19.76 -13.22 -1.98
C HIS A 219 -19.17 -14.22 -0.99
N TYR A 220 -19.00 -13.82 0.27
CA TYR A 220 -18.30 -14.60 1.29
C TYR A 220 -19.13 -14.68 2.57
N GLU A 221 -19.71 -15.84 2.82
CA GLU A 221 -20.53 -16.08 4.02
C GLU A 221 -19.68 -16.22 5.29
N GLY A 222 -18.43 -16.66 5.17
CA GLY A 222 -17.48 -16.77 6.28
C GLY A 222 -16.76 -15.46 6.62
N GLY A 223 -16.93 -14.39 5.80
CA GLY A 223 -16.36 -13.08 6.06
C GLY A 223 -14.83 -13.11 6.21
N ILE A 224 -14.29 -12.53 7.30
CA ILE A 224 -12.85 -12.47 7.53
C ILE A 224 -12.18 -13.84 7.76
N ARG A 225 -12.92 -14.91 8.08
CA ARG A 225 -12.38 -16.27 8.10
C ARG A 225 -11.95 -16.70 6.70
N GLU A 226 -12.83 -16.51 5.72
CA GLU A 226 -12.51 -16.81 4.32
C GLU A 226 -11.41 -15.89 3.79
N PHE A 227 -11.32 -14.67 4.30
CA PHE A 227 -10.23 -13.78 3.97
C PHE A 227 -8.86 -14.32 4.40
N VAL A 228 -8.75 -14.84 5.62
CA VAL A 228 -7.51 -15.49 6.10
C VAL A 228 -7.21 -16.75 5.26
N GLN A 229 -8.21 -17.55 4.91
CA GLN A 229 -8.02 -18.71 4.01
C GLN A 229 -7.50 -18.28 2.64
N TYR A 230 -8.08 -17.22 2.07
CA TYR A 230 -7.65 -16.65 0.81
C TYR A 230 -6.18 -16.20 0.85
N LEU A 231 -5.77 -15.49 1.92
CA LEU A 231 -4.38 -15.03 2.10
C LEU A 231 -3.38 -16.18 2.29
N ASN A 232 -3.85 -17.33 2.79
CA ASN A 232 -3.01 -18.50 3.07
C ASN A 232 -3.10 -19.59 2.02
N ASN A 233 -3.91 -19.43 0.95
CA ASN A 233 -4.11 -20.47 -0.07
C ASN A 233 -2.79 -20.90 -0.77
N LYS A 234 -1.78 -20.02 -0.78
CA LYS A 234 -0.46 -20.25 -1.36
C LYS A 234 0.63 -20.54 -0.32
N LYS A 235 0.29 -20.58 0.98
CA LYS A 235 1.21 -20.83 2.10
C LYS A 235 1.01 -22.24 2.67
N ASP A 236 2.00 -22.77 3.37
CA ASP A 236 1.85 -24.02 4.13
C ASP A 236 1.34 -23.68 5.53
N ILE A 237 0.10 -24.12 5.81
CA ILE A 237 -0.60 -23.84 7.07
C ILE A 237 -0.14 -24.79 8.17
N LEU A 238 -0.01 -24.32 9.41
CA LEU A 238 0.30 -25.12 10.58
C LEU A 238 -0.93 -25.90 11.10
N HIS A 239 -2.11 -25.33 10.91
CA HIS A 239 -3.39 -25.91 11.36
C HIS A 239 -4.51 -25.49 10.40
N GLU A 240 -5.49 -26.38 10.18
CA GLU A 240 -6.58 -26.14 9.24
C GLU A 240 -7.60 -25.14 9.79
N GLU A 241 -7.94 -25.25 11.08
CA GLU A 241 -8.95 -24.41 11.72
C GLU A 241 -8.44 -22.97 11.89
N ILE A 242 -9.32 -22.02 11.62
CA ILE A 242 -9.06 -20.59 11.86
C ILE A 242 -9.49 -20.22 13.26
N ILE A 243 -8.60 -19.61 14.03
CA ILE A 243 -8.93 -19.00 15.31
C ILE A 243 -9.79 -17.78 15.02
N TYR A 244 -11.05 -17.81 15.41
CA TYR A 244 -12.00 -16.75 15.14
C TYR A 244 -12.68 -16.30 16.42
N ALA A 245 -12.86 -15.01 16.57
CA ALA A 245 -13.69 -14.44 17.60
C ALA A 245 -14.40 -13.18 17.13
N GLU A 246 -15.59 -12.98 17.67
CA GLU A 246 -16.37 -11.77 17.55
C GLU A 246 -16.86 -11.38 18.95
N GLY A 247 -16.77 -10.08 19.26
CA GLY A 247 -17.24 -9.56 20.53
C GLY A 247 -17.58 -8.08 20.44
N SER A 248 -18.38 -7.60 21.39
CA SER A 248 -18.72 -6.18 21.45
C SER A 248 -18.65 -5.66 22.87
N LYS A 249 -18.12 -4.45 23.01
CA LYS A 249 -18.09 -3.72 24.28
C LYS A 249 -18.15 -2.22 24.00
N ASP A 250 -18.94 -1.48 24.76
CA ASP A 250 -19.07 -0.01 24.66
C ASP A 250 -19.35 0.49 23.24
N LYS A 251 -20.22 -0.24 22.51
CA LYS A 251 -20.58 -0.01 21.09
C LYS A 251 -19.43 -0.26 20.09
N VAL A 252 -18.27 -0.72 20.53
CA VAL A 252 -17.18 -1.18 19.66
C VAL A 252 -17.39 -2.65 19.39
N ILE A 253 -17.49 -3.03 18.12
CA ILE A 253 -17.53 -4.44 17.69
C ILE A 253 -16.12 -4.81 17.23
N VAL A 254 -15.62 -5.93 17.71
CA VAL A 254 -14.28 -6.45 17.38
C VAL A 254 -14.45 -7.82 16.76
N GLU A 255 -13.88 -8.02 15.60
CA GLU A 255 -13.87 -9.30 14.88
C GLU A 255 -12.42 -9.63 14.54
N ILE A 256 -11.97 -10.83 14.84
CA ILE A 256 -10.61 -11.31 14.59
C ILE A 256 -10.62 -12.69 13.94
N ALA A 257 -9.72 -12.89 13.00
CA ALA A 257 -9.44 -14.21 12.42
C ALA A 257 -7.94 -14.41 12.34
N ILE A 258 -7.43 -15.55 12.82
CA ILE A 258 -6.01 -15.86 12.90
C ILE A 258 -5.74 -17.27 12.40
N GLN A 259 -4.67 -17.44 11.62
CA GLN A 259 -4.11 -18.75 11.26
C GLN A 259 -2.58 -18.65 11.20
N TYR A 260 -1.90 -19.72 11.62
CA TYR A 260 -0.46 -19.80 11.53
C TYR A 260 -0.01 -20.62 10.33
N THR A 261 1.07 -20.17 9.71
CA THR A 261 1.74 -20.81 8.58
C THR A 261 3.19 -21.15 8.96
N ASP A 262 3.90 -21.87 8.12
CA ASP A 262 5.32 -22.15 8.30
C ASP A 262 6.23 -20.96 7.90
N ALA A 263 5.68 -19.91 7.31
CA ALA A 263 6.41 -18.69 6.93
C ALA A 263 7.14 -18.03 8.12
N TYR A 264 8.12 -17.20 7.84
CA TYR A 264 8.89 -16.44 8.83
C TYR A 264 8.41 -15.00 9.00
N SER A 265 7.62 -14.49 8.06
CA SER A 265 7.04 -13.14 8.10
C SER A 265 5.67 -13.11 8.78
N GLU A 266 5.31 -11.98 9.38
CA GLU A 266 3.94 -11.70 9.82
C GLU A 266 3.12 -11.08 8.67
N SER A 267 1.87 -11.51 8.52
CA SER A 267 0.85 -10.93 7.65
C SER A 267 -0.32 -10.49 8.51
N LEU A 268 -0.28 -9.24 9.00
CA LEU A 268 -1.27 -8.74 9.95
C LEU A 268 -1.92 -7.48 9.38
N TYR A 269 -3.22 -7.55 9.15
CA TYR A 269 -4.03 -6.48 8.55
C TYR A 269 -5.10 -6.03 9.52
N SER A 270 -5.21 -4.71 9.68
CA SER A 270 -6.18 -4.12 10.59
C SER A 270 -7.09 -3.13 9.89
N PHE A 271 -8.37 -3.19 10.23
CA PHE A 271 -9.42 -2.40 9.62
C PHE A 271 -10.28 -1.72 10.68
N VAL A 272 -10.68 -0.48 10.40
CA VAL A 272 -11.61 0.30 11.20
C VAL A 272 -12.73 0.78 10.29
N ASN A 273 -13.97 0.33 10.51
CA ASN A 273 -15.11 0.63 9.64
C ASN A 273 -14.78 0.37 8.15
N ASN A 274 -14.18 -0.78 7.85
CA ASN A 274 -13.72 -1.21 6.52
C ASN A 274 -12.56 -0.42 5.91
N ILE A 275 -11.99 0.54 6.64
CA ILE A 275 -10.80 1.29 6.22
C ILE A 275 -9.55 0.57 6.70
N ASN A 276 -8.64 0.27 5.78
CA ASN A 276 -7.36 -0.35 6.11
C ASN A 276 -6.47 0.65 6.84
N THR A 277 -6.13 0.35 8.11
CA THR A 277 -5.24 1.16 8.93
C THR A 277 -3.81 0.67 8.77
N ILE A 278 -3.15 1.09 7.69
CA ILE A 278 -1.81 0.61 7.31
C ILE A 278 -0.78 0.87 8.41
N GLU A 279 -0.85 2.01 9.08
CA GLU A 279 0.02 2.36 10.23
C GLU A 279 -0.51 1.80 11.57
N GLY A 280 -1.61 1.04 11.53
CA GLY A 280 -2.21 0.44 12.72
C GLY A 280 -2.94 1.44 13.61
N GLY A 281 -2.57 1.49 14.89
CA GLY A 281 -3.20 2.34 15.89
C GLY A 281 -3.51 1.57 17.18
N THR A 282 -4.35 2.16 18.02
CA THR A 282 -4.67 1.64 19.37
C THR A 282 -5.26 0.23 19.36
N HIS A 283 -6.10 -0.10 18.36
CA HIS A 283 -6.70 -1.42 18.19
C HIS A 283 -5.63 -2.49 17.90
N LEU A 284 -4.69 -2.20 17.00
CA LEU A 284 -3.61 -3.12 16.66
C LEU A 284 -2.66 -3.33 17.84
N VAL A 285 -2.37 -2.27 18.60
CA VAL A 285 -1.59 -2.36 19.84
C VAL A 285 -2.30 -3.24 20.87
N GLY A 286 -3.63 -3.10 21.04
CA GLY A 286 -4.43 -3.95 21.92
C GLY A 286 -4.34 -5.43 21.51
N PHE A 287 -4.52 -5.74 20.24
CA PHE A 287 -4.40 -7.09 19.68
C PHE A 287 -3.02 -7.71 19.93
N LYS A 288 -1.93 -7.00 19.58
CA LYS A 288 -0.54 -7.47 19.77
C LYS A 288 -0.21 -7.71 21.24
N THR A 289 -0.72 -6.85 22.13
CA THR A 289 -0.54 -6.98 23.57
C THR A 289 -1.25 -8.22 24.10
N ALA A 290 -2.53 -8.41 23.76
CA ALA A 290 -3.32 -9.55 24.17
C ALA A 290 -2.72 -10.88 23.71
N LEU A 291 -2.38 -10.97 22.42
CA LEU A 291 -1.77 -12.15 21.83
C LEU A 291 -0.48 -12.54 22.58
N THR A 292 0.40 -11.55 22.81
CA THR A 292 1.67 -11.77 23.49
C THR A 292 1.47 -12.23 24.92
N ARG A 293 0.58 -11.60 25.67
CA ARG A 293 0.27 -11.93 27.07
C ARG A 293 -0.30 -13.34 27.17
N VAL A 294 -1.36 -13.62 26.43
CA VAL A 294 -2.10 -14.90 26.53
C VAL A 294 -1.22 -16.09 26.15
N MET A 295 -0.45 -15.98 25.06
CA MET A 295 0.43 -17.08 24.64
C MET A 295 1.55 -17.35 25.65
N ASN A 296 2.12 -16.32 26.27
CA ASN A 296 3.09 -16.50 27.34
C ASN A 296 2.47 -17.12 28.60
N ASP A 297 1.29 -16.67 29.02
CA ASP A 297 0.60 -17.17 30.21
C ASP A 297 0.19 -18.63 30.02
N TYR A 298 -0.35 -18.97 28.83
CA TYR A 298 -0.70 -20.36 28.49
C TYR A 298 0.53 -21.28 28.48
N ALA A 299 1.61 -20.84 27.85
CA ALA A 299 2.84 -21.61 27.79
C ALA A 299 3.46 -21.88 29.16
N LYS A 300 3.40 -20.91 30.09
CA LYS A 300 3.82 -21.06 31.49
C LYS A 300 2.89 -22.02 32.26
N LYS A 301 1.56 -21.81 32.17
CA LYS A 301 0.55 -22.63 32.86
C LYS A 301 0.70 -24.13 32.56
N TYR A 302 0.98 -24.46 31.30
CA TYR A 302 1.12 -25.84 30.86
C TYR A 302 2.55 -26.37 30.81
N ASN A 303 3.51 -25.64 31.40
CA ASN A 303 4.93 -26.00 31.44
C ASN A 303 5.55 -26.28 30.05
N LEU A 304 5.07 -25.58 29.01
CA LEU A 304 5.61 -25.68 27.65
C LEU A 304 6.92 -24.90 27.50
N ILE A 305 7.19 -23.98 28.43
CA ILE A 305 8.41 -23.21 28.55
C ILE A 305 9.07 -23.59 29.89
N LYS A 306 10.37 -23.91 29.89
CA LYS A 306 11.15 -24.15 31.10
C LYS A 306 11.65 -22.84 31.68
N GLU A 307 11.90 -22.78 33.02
CA GLU A 307 12.39 -21.57 33.68
C GLU A 307 13.70 -21.00 33.10
N ASN A 308 14.52 -21.86 32.49
CA ASN A 308 15.78 -21.48 31.84
C ASN A 308 15.66 -21.26 30.32
N ASP A 309 14.45 -21.35 29.76
CA ASP A 309 14.26 -21.09 28.32
C ASP A 309 14.32 -19.58 28.03
N ILE A 310 14.56 -19.28 26.76
CA ILE A 310 14.67 -17.92 26.25
C ILE A 310 13.31 -17.22 26.42
N ALA A 311 13.32 -15.97 26.86
CA ALA A 311 12.12 -15.16 26.97
C ALA A 311 11.48 -14.98 25.57
N ILE A 312 10.20 -15.33 25.47
CA ILE A 312 9.40 -15.17 24.25
C ILE A 312 8.94 -13.72 24.13
N THR A 313 9.20 -13.10 23.01
CA THR A 313 8.74 -11.75 22.67
C THR A 313 7.50 -11.79 21.76
N GLY A 314 6.86 -10.63 21.57
CA GLY A 314 5.74 -10.50 20.64
C GLY A 314 6.12 -10.83 19.19
N GLU A 315 7.33 -10.50 18.74
CA GLU A 315 7.84 -10.88 17.40
C GLU A 315 7.87 -12.40 17.22
N ASP A 316 8.39 -13.11 18.22
CA ASP A 316 8.49 -14.58 18.16
C ASP A 316 7.10 -15.23 18.02
N ILE A 317 6.08 -14.67 18.71
CA ILE A 317 4.70 -15.16 18.64
C ILE A 317 4.06 -14.84 17.30
N ARG A 318 4.42 -13.73 16.70
CA ARG A 318 3.86 -13.32 15.41
C ARG A 318 4.58 -13.89 14.19
N GLU A 319 5.68 -14.63 14.38
CA GLU A 319 6.34 -15.31 13.26
C GLU A 319 5.38 -16.31 12.59
N GLY A 320 5.11 -16.13 11.30
CA GLY A 320 4.22 -16.96 10.49
C GLY A 320 2.73 -16.77 10.74
N ILE A 321 2.33 -15.74 11.50
CA ILE A 321 0.91 -15.41 11.68
C ILE A 321 0.34 -14.77 10.42
N THR A 322 -0.89 -15.18 10.07
CA THR A 322 -1.79 -14.41 9.21
C THR A 322 -3.00 -14.03 10.04
N ALA A 323 -3.25 -12.73 10.22
CA ALA A 323 -4.34 -12.25 11.06
C ALA A 323 -5.07 -11.06 10.42
N ILE A 324 -6.39 -11.08 10.53
CA ILE A 324 -7.29 -9.97 10.20
C ILE A 324 -7.91 -9.49 11.51
N LEU A 325 -7.77 -8.19 11.78
CA LEU A 325 -8.46 -7.49 12.86
C LEU A 325 -9.41 -6.47 12.23
N SER A 326 -10.70 -6.67 12.39
CA SER A 326 -11.73 -5.73 11.94
C SER A 326 -12.47 -5.17 13.15
N ILE A 327 -12.51 -3.84 13.26
CA ILE A 327 -13.32 -3.19 14.29
C ILE A 327 -14.36 -2.26 13.67
N LYS A 328 -15.52 -2.19 14.31
CA LYS A 328 -16.58 -1.24 13.98
C LYS A 328 -16.81 -0.34 15.18
N ILE A 329 -16.68 0.97 14.96
CA ILE A 329 -16.77 1.98 16.02
C ILE A 329 -17.60 3.18 15.52
N PRO A 330 -18.52 3.75 16.32
CA PRO A 330 -19.38 4.86 15.90
C PRO A 330 -18.63 6.15 15.57
N ASN A 331 -17.59 6.48 16.33
CA ASN A 331 -16.85 7.74 16.21
C ASN A 331 -15.33 7.48 16.14
N PRO A 332 -14.78 6.98 15.01
CA PRO A 332 -13.36 6.76 14.89
C PRO A 332 -12.60 8.08 14.79
N GLN A 333 -11.48 8.16 15.50
CA GLN A 333 -10.54 9.27 15.46
C GLN A 333 -9.27 8.80 14.78
N PHE A 334 -9.00 9.28 13.59
CA PHE A 334 -7.80 8.94 12.84
C PHE A 334 -6.75 10.04 12.95
N GLU A 335 -5.49 9.62 12.93
CA GLU A 335 -4.36 10.53 12.75
C GLU A 335 -4.25 10.87 11.27
N GLY A 336 -4.60 12.10 10.88
CA GLY A 336 -4.52 12.58 9.49
C GLY A 336 -5.72 12.25 8.59
N GLN A 337 -5.74 12.89 7.41
CA GLN A 337 -6.81 12.78 6.42
C GLN A 337 -6.84 11.40 5.72
N THR A 338 -5.71 10.75 5.59
CA THR A 338 -5.56 9.44 4.93
C THR A 338 -6.11 8.27 5.75
N LYS A 339 -6.52 8.52 7.02
CA LYS A 339 -7.13 7.53 7.93
C LYS A 339 -6.28 6.28 8.19
N THR A 340 -4.96 6.40 8.09
CA THR A 340 -4.01 5.28 8.16
C THR A 340 -3.80 4.73 9.56
N LYS A 341 -4.11 5.53 10.60
CA LYS A 341 -3.86 5.18 12.00
C LYS A 341 -5.00 5.58 12.92
N LEU A 342 -5.48 4.65 13.75
CA LEU A 342 -6.53 4.91 14.74
C LEU A 342 -5.96 5.47 16.04
N GLY A 343 -6.54 6.60 16.51
CA GLY A 343 -6.13 7.31 17.74
C GLY A 343 -6.96 7.03 18.99
N ASN A 344 -8.17 6.46 18.87
CA ASN A 344 -9.08 6.21 19.99
C ASN A 344 -8.43 5.40 21.12
N SER A 345 -8.10 6.01 22.26
CA SER A 345 -7.35 5.37 23.36
C SER A 345 -8.12 4.24 24.05
N GLU A 346 -9.44 4.36 24.17
CA GLU A 346 -10.33 3.38 24.79
C GLU A 346 -10.38 2.04 24.05
N VAL A 347 -10.20 2.07 22.74
CA VAL A 347 -10.25 0.88 21.88
C VAL A 347 -9.15 -0.13 22.22
N ARG A 348 -7.98 0.32 22.67
CA ARG A 348 -6.88 -0.56 23.06
C ARG A 348 -7.29 -1.57 24.11
N GLY A 349 -7.94 -1.13 25.19
CA GLY A 349 -8.36 -2.00 26.28
C GLY A 349 -9.51 -2.94 25.90
N ILE A 350 -10.41 -2.48 25.03
CA ILE A 350 -11.54 -3.27 24.52
C ILE A 350 -11.03 -4.42 23.66
N VAL A 351 -10.15 -4.13 22.71
CA VAL A 351 -9.56 -5.14 21.82
C VAL A 351 -8.67 -6.10 22.62
N ASP A 352 -7.85 -5.62 23.57
CA ASP A 352 -7.04 -6.47 24.44
C ASP A 352 -7.91 -7.47 25.22
N GLY A 353 -9.02 -7.02 25.79
CA GLY A 353 -9.94 -7.88 26.55
C GLY A 353 -10.58 -8.97 25.69
N ILE A 354 -11.25 -8.58 24.60
CA ILE A 354 -11.97 -9.51 23.70
C ILE A 354 -10.99 -10.49 23.07
N THR A 355 -9.87 -10.01 22.54
CA THR A 355 -8.83 -10.85 21.92
C THR A 355 -8.25 -11.84 22.92
N GLY A 356 -7.93 -11.35 24.13
CA GLY A 356 -7.31 -12.17 25.17
C GLY A 356 -8.19 -13.32 25.61
N GLU A 357 -9.46 -13.06 25.87
CA GLU A 357 -10.45 -14.09 26.25
C GLU A 357 -10.63 -15.12 25.15
N ALA A 358 -10.79 -14.66 23.91
CA ALA A 358 -11.01 -15.52 22.76
C ALA A 358 -9.82 -16.45 22.48
N ILE A 359 -8.60 -15.94 22.45
CA ILE A 359 -7.39 -16.74 22.20
C ILE A 359 -7.17 -17.73 23.35
N TYR A 360 -7.39 -17.29 24.62
CA TYR A 360 -7.24 -18.18 25.77
C TYR A 360 -8.23 -19.35 25.69
N SER A 361 -9.52 -19.08 25.46
CA SER A 361 -10.54 -20.11 25.30
C SER A 361 -10.23 -21.08 24.17
N TYR A 362 -9.82 -20.54 23.01
CA TYR A 362 -9.44 -21.38 21.87
C TYR A 362 -8.26 -22.31 22.20
N CYS A 363 -7.23 -21.80 22.88
CA CYS A 363 -6.08 -22.62 23.30
C CYS A 363 -6.46 -23.74 24.28
N GLU A 364 -7.39 -23.46 25.23
CA GLU A 364 -7.91 -24.48 26.16
C GLU A 364 -8.71 -25.59 25.43
N GLU A 365 -9.52 -25.20 24.42
CA GLU A 365 -10.32 -26.12 23.62
C GLU A 365 -9.47 -26.92 22.62
N ASN A 366 -8.34 -26.32 22.13
CA ASN A 366 -7.48 -26.87 21.09
C ASN A 366 -6.01 -27.00 21.54
N PRO A 367 -5.70 -27.80 22.58
CA PRO A 367 -4.37 -27.88 23.19
C PRO A 367 -3.29 -28.39 22.22
N LYS A 368 -3.65 -29.18 21.21
CA LYS A 368 -2.70 -29.64 20.18
C LYS A 368 -2.24 -28.49 19.30
N ILE A 369 -3.17 -27.65 18.85
CA ILE A 369 -2.87 -26.47 18.01
C ILE A 369 -2.08 -25.45 18.83
N ALA A 370 -2.51 -25.18 20.05
CA ALA A 370 -1.78 -24.27 20.95
C ALA A 370 -0.32 -24.71 21.15
N ARG A 371 -0.08 -26.01 21.33
CA ARG A 371 1.28 -26.56 21.42
C ARG A 371 2.09 -26.35 20.14
N LEU A 372 1.50 -26.61 18.96
CA LEU A 372 2.18 -26.37 17.67
C LEU A 372 2.60 -24.91 17.50
N ILE A 373 1.71 -23.97 17.84
CA ILE A 373 2.01 -22.53 17.78
C ILE A 373 3.16 -22.17 18.75
N ILE A 374 3.10 -22.67 19.99
CA ILE A 374 4.16 -22.40 20.98
C ILE A 374 5.50 -23.02 20.56
N GLU A 375 5.51 -24.24 20.00
CA GLU A 375 6.73 -24.86 19.49
C GLU A 375 7.36 -24.04 18.35
N LYS A 376 6.54 -23.49 17.43
CA LYS A 376 7.01 -22.55 16.40
C LYS A 376 7.59 -21.28 17.04
N THR A 377 6.87 -20.68 17.97
CA THR A 377 7.31 -19.49 18.72
C THR A 377 8.65 -19.72 19.44
N LEU A 378 8.85 -20.87 20.07
CA LEU A 378 10.12 -21.23 20.71
C LEU A 378 11.27 -21.37 19.70
N LYS A 379 10.99 -21.90 18.50
CA LYS A 379 11.97 -21.96 17.43
C LYS A 379 12.36 -20.56 16.97
N ALA A 380 11.40 -19.65 16.84
CA ALA A 380 11.63 -18.25 16.49
C ALA A 380 12.48 -17.54 17.56
N ALA A 381 12.12 -17.68 18.85
CA ALA A 381 12.87 -17.12 19.97
C ALA A 381 14.33 -17.59 20.02
N ARG A 382 14.56 -18.89 19.79
CA ARG A 382 15.91 -19.45 19.72
C ARG A 382 16.72 -18.89 18.56
N ALA A 383 16.08 -18.72 17.40
CA ALA A 383 16.74 -18.13 16.23
C ALA A 383 17.11 -16.66 16.49
N ARG A 384 16.20 -15.87 17.06
CA ARG A 384 16.44 -14.48 17.44
C ARG A 384 17.59 -14.35 18.44
N GLU A 385 17.62 -15.20 19.47
CA GLU A 385 18.68 -15.19 20.48
C GLU A 385 20.04 -15.62 19.88
N ALA A 386 20.05 -16.61 18.99
CA ALA A 386 21.26 -17.01 18.28
C ALA A 386 21.79 -15.87 17.39
N ALA A 387 20.89 -15.16 16.71
CA ALA A 387 21.22 -13.99 15.93
C ALA A 387 21.78 -12.85 16.79
N ARG A 388 21.19 -12.58 17.96
CA ARG A 388 21.68 -11.59 18.95
C ARG A 388 23.09 -11.92 19.42
N LYS A 389 23.32 -13.18 19.84
CA LYS A 389 24.65 -13.64 20.28
C LYS A 389 25.71 -13.54 19.18
N ALA A 390 25.34 -13.87 17.95
CA ALA A 390 26.24 -13.74 16.81
C ALA A 390 26.64 -12.26 16.57
N ARG A 391 25.69 -11.33 16.67
CA ARG A 391 25.97 -9.88 16.59
C ARG A 391 26.89 -9.42 17.73
N GLU A 392 26.63 -9.83 18.96
CA GLU A 392 27.46 -9.47 20.13
C GLU A 392 28.88 -10.00 20.02
N LEU A 393 29.05 -11.24 19.54
CA LEU A 393 30.37 -11.81 19.29
C LEU A 393 31.13 -11.08 18.18
N ALA A 394 30.43 -10.70 17.11
CA ALA A 394 31.01 -9.87 16.05
C ALA A 394 31.40 -8.47 16.59
N ARG A 395 30.57 -7.85 17.42
CA ARG A 395 30.89 -6.58 18.10
C ARG A 395 32.09 -6.70 19.04
N ARG A 396 32.19 -7.78 19.84
CA ARG A 396 33.32 -8.00 20.77
C ARG A 396 34.64 -8.26 20.06
N LYS A 397 34.62 -8.93 18.90
CA LYS A 397 35.83 -9.09 18.07
C LYS A 397 36.33 -7.77 17.47
N ASN A 398 35.43 -6.79 17.34
CA ASN A 398 35.71 -5.48 16.74
C ASN A 398 35.67 -4.34 17.79
N VAL A 399 35.96 -4.61 19.08
CA VAL A 399 35.96 -3.57 20.16
C VAL A 399 36.96 -2.44 19.90
N LEU A 400 37.96 -2.63 19.03
CA LEU A 400 38.82 -1.56 18.51
C LEU A 400 38.27 -0.90 17.21
N ASP A 401 37.23 -1.51 16.55
CA ASP A 401 36.62 -1.05 15.30
C ASP A 401 35.12 -0.72 15.46
N SER A 402 34.62 -0.48 16.65
CA SER A 402 33.19 -0.43 16.98
C SER A 402 32.39 0.74 16.36
N MET A 403 32.99 1.50 15.46
CA MET A 403 32.34 2.50 14.59
C MET A 403 32.74 2.36 13.11
N ALA A 404 33.43 1.27 12.73
CA ALA A 404 33.85 1.12 11.34
C ALA A 404 32.65 0.77 10.45
N LEU A 405 32.36 1.67 9.55
CA LEU A 405 31.46 1.44 8.42
C LEU A 405 31.97 0.28 7.56
N PRO A 406 31.07 -0.42 6.82
CA PRO A 406 31.51 -1.52 5.96
C PRO A 406 32.68 -1.09 5.07
N GLY A 407 33.76 -1.87 5.02
CA GLY A 407 34.96 -1.51 4.24
C GLY A 407 34.72 -1.33 2.74
N LYS A 408 33.57 -1.82 2.25
CA LYS A 408 33.12 -1.61 0.87
C LYS A 408 32.40 -0.28 0.64
N LEU A 409 31.86 0.32 1.71
CA LEU A 409 31.12 1.58 1.63
C LEU A 409 32.08 2.73 1.29
N ALA A 410 31.79 3.41 0.19
CA ALA A 410 32.38 4.70 -0.07
C ALA A 410 31.42 5.77 0.46
N ASP A 411 31.60 6.19 1.70
CA ASP A 411 30.71 7.13 2.39
C ASP A 411 30.84 8.55 1.84
N CYS A 412 29.84 9.40 2.14
CA CYS A 412 29.85 10.84 1.87
C CYS A 412 30.36 11.62 3.08
N SER A 413 30.76 12.87 2.86
CA SER A 413 31.30 13.73 3.93
C SER A 413 30.23 14.52 4.68
N GLU A 414 29.06 14.73 4.10
CA GLU A 414 27.90 15.39 4.73
C GLU A 414 27.37 14.54 5.88
N ARG A 415 26.80 15.19 6.89
CA ARG A 415 26.25 14.53 8.09
C ARG A 415 24.74 14.72 8.25
N ASN A 416 24.16 15.70 7.54
CA ASN A 416 22.71 15.87 7.55
C ASN A 416 22.07 14.79 6.65
N PRO A 417 21.28 13.85 7.20
CA PRO A 417 20.66 12.78 6.42
C PRO A 417 19.82 13.29 5.24
N ASP A 418 19.10 14.39 5.40
CA ASP A 418 18.23 14.96 4.35
C ASP A 418 18.98 15.37 3.08
N LEU A 419 20.28 15.68 3.23
CA LEU A 419 21.17 16.06 2.14
C LEU A 419 21.98 14.88 1.60
N CYS A 420 21.93 13.72 2.30
CA CYS A 420 22.72 12.55 1.97
C CYS A 420 21.90 11.50 1.23
N GLU A 421 22.52 10.84 0.28
CA GLU A 421 21.92 9.71 -0.42
C GLU A 421 22.93 8.58 -0.60
N ILE A 422 22.44 7.32 -0.57
CA ILE A 422 23.26 6.14 -0.79
C ILE A 422 22.76 5.35 -2.00
N TYR A 423 23.70 4.99 -2.89
CA TYR A 423 23.44 4.12 -4.02
C TYR A 423 23.86 2.69 -3.68
N ILE A 424 22.92 1.76 -3.78
CA ILE A 424 23.17 0.32 -3.73
C ILE A 424 23.43 -0.12 -5.16
N VAL A 425 24.67 -0.51 -5.46
CA VAL A 425 25.13 -0.74 -6.84
C VAL A 425 25.45 -2.22 -7.06
N GLU A 426 25.03 -2.77 -8.19
CA GLU A 426 25.33 -4.14 -8.57
C GLU A 426 26.80 -4.29 -8.99
N GLY A 427 27.52 -5.15 -8.29
CA GLY A 427 28.89 -5.53 -8.62
C GLY A 427 29.95 -4.48 -8.34
N ASN A 428 31.21 -4.93 -8.41
CA ASN A 428 32.36 -4.05 -8.16
C ASN A 428 32.70 -3.16 -9.37
N SER A 429 32.36 -3.58 -10.61
CA SER A 429 32.65 -2.82 -11.82
C SER A 429 31.82 -1.53 -11.85
N ALA A 430 30.50 -1.67 -11.80
CA ALA A 430 29.60 -0.52 -11.73
C ALA A 430 29.82 0.31 -10.45
N GLY A 431 30.13 -0.36 -9.31
CA GLY A 431 30.54 0.30 -8.08
C GLY A 431 31.80 1.16 -8.23
N GLY A 432 32.76 0.75 -9.08
CA GLY A 432 33.96 1.52 -9.41
C GLY A 432 33.64 2.79 -10.20
N SER A 433 32.83 2.67 -11.26
CA SER A 433 32.36 3.80 -12.06
C SER A 433 31.55 4.79 -11.21
N ALA A 434 30.63 4.29 -10.37
CA ALA A 434 29.82 5.11 -9.47
C ALA A 434 30.68 5.86 -8.43
N LYS A 435 31.69 5.20 -7.84
CA LYS A 435 32.65 5.86 -6.92
C LYS A 435 33.46 6.96 -7.60
N GLY A 436 33.77 6.78 -8.88
CA GLY A 436 34.49 7.77 -9.69
C GLY A 436 33.63 8.98 -10.04
N GLY A 437 32.36 8.76 -10.39
CA GLY A 437 31.45 9.79 -10.89
C GLY A 437 30.66 10.56 -9.81
N ARG A 438 30.54 10.03 -8.58
CA ARG A 438 29.69 10.60 -7.53
C ARG A 438 30.08 11.98 -7.02
N ASP A 439 29.16 12.73 -6.49
CA ASP A 439 29.45 13.83 -5.56
C ASP A 439 29.83 13.26 -4.18
N ARG A 440 31.13 13.37 -3.85
CA ARG A 440 31.67 12.86 -2.59
C ARG A 440 31.11 13.55 -1.35
N ARG A 441 30.52 14.71 -1.50
CA ARG A 441 29.94 15.46 -0.39
C ARG A 441 28.64 14.80 0.09
N THR A 442 27.75 14.46 -0.83
CA THR A 442 26.37 14.06 -0.51
C THR A 442 26.03 12.63 -0.91
N GLN A 443 26.84 11.99 -1.78
CA GLN A 443 26.54 10.67 -2.32
C GLN A 443 27.47 9.59 -1.78
N ALA A 444 26.91 8.54 -1.20
CA ALA A 444 27.58 7.32 -0.76
C ALA A 444 27.33 6.17 -1.76
N ILE A 445 28.30 5.26 -1.90
CA ILE A 445 28.19 4.08 -2.76
C ILE A 445 28.43 2.81 -1.96
N LEU A 446 27.50 1.87 -2.01
CA LEU A 446 27.59 0.53 -1.43
C LEU A 446 27.49 -0.52 -2.55
N PRO A 447 28.60 -1.10 -3.03
CA PRO A 447 28.55 -2.15 -4.02
C PRO A 447 28.14 -3.49 -3.38
N LEU A 448 27.25 -4.22 -4.03
CA LEU A 448 26.86 -5.59 -3.68
C LEU A 448 27.72 -6.62 -4.41
N ARG A 449 27.99 -7.76 -3.78
CA ARG A 449 28.67 -8.91 -4.42
C ARG A 449 27.66 -9.88 -5.02
N GLY A 450 26.94 -9.46 -6.07
CA GLY A 450 25.93 -10.29 -6.73
C GLY A 450 24.60 -10.36 -5.95
N LYS A 451 23.85 -11.44 -6.16
CA LYS A 451 22.50 -11.63 -5.58
C LYS A 451 22.56 -11.75 -4.06
N ILE A 452 21.78 -10.94 -3.38
CA ILE A 452 21.64 -11.04 -1.91
C ILE A 452 20.78 -12.26 -1.53
N LEU A 453 20.83 -12.62 -0.25
CA LEU A 453 20.00 -13.68 0.30
C LEU A 453 18.51 -13.34 0.12
N ASN A 454 17.72 -14.30 -0.38
CA ASN A 454 16.27 -14.17 -0.40
C ASN A 454 15.72 -14.30 1.03
N VAL A 455 15.28 -13.18 1.58
CA VAL A 455 14.79 -13.09 2.96
C VAL A 455 13.41 -13.72 3.14
N GLU A 456 12.61 -13.84 2.09
CA GLU A 456 11.30 -14.50 2.13
C GLU A 456 11.42 -15.99 2.54
N LYS A 457 12.54 -16.64 2.15
CA LYS A 457 12.82 -18.06 2.41
C LYS A 457 13.76 -18.31 3.57
N SER A 458 14.12 -17.27 4.32
CA SER A 458 15.22 -17.38 5.26
C SER A 458 14.84 -16.90 6.64
N ARG A 459 15.27 -17.66 7.66
CA ARG A 459 15.09 -17.26 9.06
C ARG A 459 16.01 -16.10 9.41
N LEU A 460 15.61 -15.34 10.43
CA LEU A 460 16.30 -14.12 10.86
C LEU A 460 17.79 -14.35 11.20
N ASP A 461 18.15 -15.48 11.84
CA ASP A 461 19.53 -15.82 12.15
C ASP A 461 20.41 -15.96 10.88
N LYS A 462 19.85 -16.56 9.84
CA LYS A 462 20.52 -16.70 8.54
C LYS A 462 20.62 -15.35 7.81
N ILE A 463 19.56 -14.54 7.87
CA ILE A 463 19.52 -13.20 7.30
C ILE A 463 20.63 -12.34 7.89
N LEU A 464 20.76 -12.34 9.22
CA LEU A 464 21.78 -11.57 9.95
C LEU A 464 23.20 -12.17 9.85
N SER A 465 23.33 -13.43 9.42
CA SER A 465 24.64 -14.01 9.09
C SER A 465 25.13 -13.57 7.70
N SER A 466 24.23 -13.10 6.81
CA SER A 466 24.60 -12.61 5.47
C SER A 466 25.43 -11.32 5.56
N GLU A 467 26.62 -11.33 4.96
CA GLU A 467 27.53 -10.17 4.95
C GLU A 467 26.88 -8.96 4.26
N GLU A 468 26.24 -9.17 3.11
CA GLU A 468 25.64 -8.10 2.31
C GLU A 468 24.49 -7.41 3.09
N ILE A 469 23.63 -8.20 3.74
CA ILE A 469 22.52 -7.64 4.55
C ILE A 469 23.06 -6.89 5.76
N ARG A 470 24.07 -7.44 6.45
CA ARG A 470 24.69 -6.72 7.59
C ARG A 470 25.33 -5.41 7.15
N ASN A 471 25.98 -5.41 6.00
CA ASN A 471 26.59 -4.19 5.45
C ASN A 471 25.53 -3.12 5.17
N MET A 472 24.37 -3.50 4.62
CA MET A 472 23.25 -2.57 4.40
C MET A 472 22.69 -2.04 5.72
N ILE A 473 22.39 -2.91 6.70
CA ILE A 473 21.88 -2.51 8.01
C ILE A 473 22.84 -1.53 8.69
N THR A 474 24.16 -1.83 8.66
CA THR A 474 25.19 -0.99 9.24
C THR A 474 25.32 0.35 8.51
N ALA A 475 25.27 0.33 7.17
CA ALA A 475 25.36 1.54 6.36
C ALA A 475 24.19 2.50 6.61
N PHE A 476 22.96 1.97 6.65
CA PHE A 476 21.75 2.80 6.87
C PHE A 476 21.65 3.32 8.30
N GLY A 477 22.09 2.55 9.30
CA GLY A 477 22.14 2.97 10.71
C GLY A 477 20.83 2.76 11.49
N CYS A 478 19.71 2.50 10.83
CA CYS A 478 18.38 2.45 11.42
C CYS A 478 17.97 1.09 12.02
N SER A 479 18.83 0.05 11.95
CA SER A 479 18.54 -1.33 12.41
C SER A 479 17.36 -2.00 11.68
N ILE A 480 16.80 -3.11 12.19
CA ILE A 480 15.67 -3.85 11.63
C ILE A 480 14.76 -4.39 12.74
N GLY A 481 13.50 -4.74 12.41
CA GLY A 481 12.53 -5.33 13.32
C GLY A 481 12.19 -4.39 14.47
N ASP A 482 12.00 -4.92 15.68
CA ASP A 482 11.66 -4.11 16.88
C ASP A 482 12.74 -3.07 17.26
N GLU A 483 13.98 -3.25 16.81
CA GLU A 483 15.08 -2.30 17.01
C GLU A 483 15.13 -1.19 15.93
N PHE A 484 14.23 -1.24 14.94
CA PHE A 484 14.20 -0.24 13.87
C PHE A 484 13.93 1.15 14.44
N ASN A 485 14.74 2.12 14.06
CA ASN A 485 14.60 3.51 14.46
C ASN A 485 14.95 4.43 13.31
N LEU A 486 13.94 5.10 12.76
CA LEU A 486 14.06 6.00 11.62
C LEU A 486 14.96 7.22 11.93
N ASP A 487 14.93 7.73 13.18
CA ASP A 487 15.75 8.89 13.59
C ASP A 487 17.26 8.63 13.46
N LYS A 488 17.67 7.36 13.36
CA LYS A 488 19.06 6.96 13.15
C LYS A 488 19.44 6.75 11.68
N LEU A 489 18.50 7.01 10.78
CA LEU A 489 18.77 6.89 9.34
C LEU A 489 19.86 7.87 8.92
N ARG A 490 20.86 7.38 8.18
CA ARG A 490 22.03 8.18 7.77
C ARG A 490 21.86 8.84 6.40
N TYR A 491 20.91 8.39 5.60
CA TYR A 491 20.71 8.86 4.22
C TYR A 491 19.22 9.08 3.97
N GLY A 492 18.83 10.28 3.58
CA GLY A 492 17.45 10.64 3.26
C GLY A 492 16.93 9.93 2.00
N LYS A 493 17.85 9.44 1.13
CA LYS A 493 17.47 8.60 -0.02
C LYS A 493 18.36 7.37 -0.11
N ILE A 494 17.72 6.21 -0.27
CA ILE A 494 18.35 4.93 -0.56
C ILE A 494 17.96 4.58 -1.99
N ILE A 495 18.93 4.55 -2.89
CA ILE A 495 18.72 4.44 -4.33
C ILE A 495 19.24 3.09 -4.81
N ILE A 496 18.35 2.25 -5.31
CA ILE A 496 18.69 0.97 -5.94
C ILE A 496 19.13 1.27 -7.38
N MET A 497 20.37 0.92 -7.70
CA MET A 497 20.97 1.12 -9.01
C MET A 497 21.54 -0.21 -9.51
N THR A 498 20.73 -0.95 -10.28
CA THR A 498 21.05 -2.27 -10.85
C THR A 498 21.09 -2.19 -12.36
N ASP A 499 21.75 -3.17 -12.97
CA ASP A 499 21.82 -3.30 -14.42
C ASP A 499 20.41 -3.48 -15.04
N ALA A 500 20.27 -3.12 -16.31
CA ALA A 500 19.00 -3.22 -17.05
C ALA A 500 18.72 -4.62 -17.61
N ASP A 501 19.35 -5.65 -17.06
CA ASP A 501 19.22 -7.05 -17.45
C ASP A 501 18.35 -7.85 -16.45
N VAL A 502 18.21 -9.16 -16.73
CA VAL A 502 17.40 -10.07 -15.89
C VAL A 502 18.00 -10.28 -14.50
N ASP A 503 19.32 -10.23 -14.35
CA ASP A 503 20.00 -10.38 -13.07
C ASP A 503 19.83 -9.13 -12.23
N GLY A 504 19.98 -7.94 -12.81
CA GLY A 504 19.70 -6.67 -12.13
C GLY A 504 18.26 -6.53 -11.71
N ALA A 505 17.30 -6.96 -12.53
CA ALA A 505 15.88 -7.02 -12.16
C ALA A 505 15.64 -7.96 -10.97
N HIS A 506 16.32 -9.11 -10.92
CA HIS A 506 16.24 -10.04 -9.80
C HIS A 506 16.87 -9.46 -8.52
N ILE A 507 18.03 -8.80 -8.61
CA ILE A 507 18.67 -8.14 -7.45
C ILE A 507 17.76 -7.04 -6.91
N ARG A 508 17.15 -6.22 -7.76
CA ARG A 508 16.16 -5.22 -7.37
C ARG A 508 14.98 -5.85 -6.62
N THR A 509 14.43 -6.95 -7.12
CA THR A 509 13.33 -7.67 -6.46
C THR A 509 13.75 -8.22 -5.08
N LEU A 510 14.97 -8.78 -4.95
CA LEU A 510 15.49 -9.24 -3.66
C LEU A 510 15.66 -8.09 -2.66
N LEU A 511 16.15 -6.92 -3.11
CA LEU A 511 16.29 -5.72 -2.29
C LEU A 511 14.92 -5.19 -1.85
N LEU A 512 13.96 -5.11 -2.76
CA LEU A 512 12.59 -4.69 -2.44
C LEU A 512 11.93 -5.65 -1.44
N THR A 513 12.16 -6.97 -1.58
CA THR A 513 11.70 -7.97 -0.60
C THR A 513 12.29 -7.70 0.78
N PHE A 514 13.60 -7.41 0.85
CA PHE A 514 14.27 -7.08 2.10
C PHE A 514 13.72 -5.81 2.74
N PHE A 515 13.55 -4.72 1.99
CA PHE A 515 12.97 -3.49 2.50
C PHE A 515 11.53 -3.69 2.97
N TYR A 516 10.71 -4.36 2.18
CA TYR A 516 9.32 -4.63 2.52
C TYR A 516 9.15 -5.46 3.79
N ARG A 517 9.98 -6.51 3.98
CA ARG A 517 9.87 -7.42 5.13
C ARG A 517 10.50 -6.89 6.41
N TYR A 518 11.61 -6.15 6.31
CA TYR A 518 12.44 -5.82 7.47
C TYR A 518 12.66 -4.33 7.72
N MET A 519 12.38 -3.48 6.75
CA MET A 519 12.56 -2.03 6.83
C MET A 519 11.39 -1.28 6.15
N ARG A 520 10.19 -1.79 6.31
CA ARG A 520 8.99 -1.26 5.67
C ARG A 520 8.77 0.24 5.90
N PRO A 521 9.02 0.82 7.09
CA PRO A 521 8.89 2.26 7.29
C PRO A 521 9.75 3.11 6.34
N LEU A 522 10.88 2.59 5.81
CA LEU A 522 11.67 3.31 4.80
C LEU A 522 10.93 3.48 3.47
N ILE A 523 10.04 2.57 3.12
CA ILE A 523 9.20 2.69 1.93
C ILE A 523 8.06 3.67 2.22
N GLU A 524 7.38 3.50 3.35
CA GLU A 524 6.21 4.29 3.75
C GLU A 524 6.55 5.78 3.89
N GLU A 525 7.72 6.10 4.46
CA GLU A 525 8.23 7.47 4.59
C GLU A 525 8.93 8.00 3.31
N GLY A 526 9.01 7.17 2.26
CA GLY A 526 9.48 7.59 0.94
C GLY A 526 10.98 7.74 0.79
N HIS A 527 11.76 6.93 1.51
CA HIS A 527 13.21 6.93 1.42
C HIS A 527 13.79 6.01 0.34
N ILE A 528 12.98 5.09 -0.25
CA ILE A 528 13.45 4.09 -1.21
C ILE A 528 13.16 4.54 -2.64
N TYR A 529 14.19 4.47 -3.49
CA TYR A 529 14.12 4.86 -4.90
C TYR A 529 14.80 3.82 -5.80
N ALA A 530 14.36 3.75 -7.06
CA ALA A 530 15.04 3.03 -8.13
C ALA A 530 15.58 4.03 -9.15
N ALA A 531 16.88 3.96 -9.45
CA ALA A 531 17.49 4.77 -10.50
C ALA A 531 17.10 4.21 -11.88
N GLN A 532 16.90 5.10 -12.82
CA GLN A 532 16.61 4.79 -14.22
C GLN A 532 17.82 5.19 -15.08
N PRO A 533 18.77 4.29 -15.35
CA PRO A 533 19.83 4.56 -16.31
C PRO A 533 19.27 4.55 -17.73
N PRO A 534 19.92 5.25 -18.71
CA PRO A 534 19.52 5.21 -20.10
C PRO A 534 19.74 3.80 -20.68
N LEU A 535 18.85 3.38 -21.57
CA LEU A 535 18.96 2.12 -22.31
C LEU A 535 19.84 2.27 -23.55
N TYR A 536 19.85 3.44 -24.17
CA TYR A 536 20.58 3.70 -25.40
C TYR A 536 21.29 5.06 -25.37
N LYS A 537 22.43 5.10 -26.10
CA LYS A 537 23.10 6.32 -26.51
C LYS A 537 23.04 6.40 -28.03
N VAL A 538 22.47 7.47 -28.57
CA VAL A 538 22.39 7.74 -30.01
C VAL A 538 23.31 8.89 -30.34
N LYS A 539 24.22 8.71 -31.30
CA LYS A 539 25.20 9.71 -31.72
C LYS A 539 25.08 10.00 -33.19
N LYS A 540 24.92 11.28 -33.54
CA LYS A 540 24.96 11.76 -34.94
C LYS A 540 25.94 12.92 -35.03
N GLY A 541 27.12 12.64 -35.59
CA GLY A 541 28.19 13.63 -35.67
C GLY A 541 28.69 14.05 -34.28
N LYS A 542 28.46 15.31 -33.90
CA LYS A 542 28.85 15.88 -32.58
C LYS A 542 27.68 15.84 -31.57
N VAL A 543 26.48 15.49 -32.00
CA VAL A 543 25.29 15.46 -31.11
C VAL A 543 25.15 14.08 -30.53
N GLU A 544 25.09 14.00 -29.19
CA GLU A 544 24.83 12.79 -28.43
C GLU A 544 23.52 12.94 -27.67
N ARG A 545 22.68 11.89 -27.68
CA ARG A 545 21.41 11.81 -26.94
C ARG A 545 21.37 10.50 -26.16
N TYR A 546 20.99 10.59 -24.88
CA TYR A 546 20.66 9.42 -24.06
C TYR A 546 19.16 9.21 -24.09
N VAL A 547 18.74 7.94 -24.14
CA VAL A 547 17.36 7.52 -24.40
C VAL A 547 16.98 6.43 -23.42
N TYR A 548 15.80 6.54 -22.83
CA TYR A 548 15.35 5.72 -21.69
C TYR A 548 14.27 4.70 -22.07
N SER A 549 13.75 4.74 -23.28
CA SER A 549 12.75 3.79 -23.78
C SER A 549 12.86 3.57 -25.29
N ASP A 550 12.35 2.43 -25.80
CA ASP A 550 12.27 2.15 -27.24
C ASP A 550 11.39 3.17 -27.99
N LYS A 551 10.35 3.70 -27.33
CA LYS A 551 9.48 4.73 -27.89
C LYS A 551 10.26 6.03 -28.10
N GLU A 552 11.03 6.43 -27.11
CA GLU A 552 11.89 7.62 -27.19
C GLU A 552 13.01 7.45 -28.23
N LEU A 553 13.59 6.23 -28.33
CA LEU A 553 14.57 5.89 -29.35
C LEU A 553 14.00 6.15 -30.74
N ASN A 554 12.79 5.67 -31.05
CA ASN A 554 12.16 5.89 -32.33
C ASN A 554 11.93 7.39 -32.61
N THR A 555 11.53 8.17 -31.60
CA THR A 555 11.36 9.63 -31.73
C THR A 555 12.68 10.32 -32.07
N VAL A 556 13.77 9.97 -31.37
CA VAL A 556 15.09 10.55 -31.64
C VAL A 556 15.62 10.14 -33.01
N LEU A 557 15.37 8.90 -33.48
CA LEU A 557 15.73 8.46 -34.81
C LEU A 557 14.96 9.18 -35.91
N ASP A 558 13.68 9.47 -35.68
CA ASP A 558 12.87 10.27 -36.61
C ASP A 558 13.36 11.72 -36.67
N GLU A 559 13.72 12.34 -35.55
CA GLU A 559 14.33 13.68 -35.49
C GLU A 559 15.69 13.73 -36.22
N PHE A 560 16.49 12.68 -36.08
CA PHE A 560 17.79 12.59 -36.74
C PHE A 560 17.68 12.26 -38.24
N GLY A 561 16.49 11.84 -38.69
CA GLY A 561 16.23 11.35 -40.06
C GLY A 561 16.73 9.91 -40.23
N ARG A 562 15.80 8.98 -40.49
CA ARG A 562 16.04 7.52 -40.54
C ARG A 562 17.14 7.10 -41.55
N ASP A 563 17.39 7.89 -42.58
CA ASP A 563 18.42 7.64 -43.59
C ASP A 563 19.79 8.25 -43.19
N GLY A 564 19.91 8.85 -42.00
CA GLY A 564 21.14 9.49 -41.55
C GLY A 564 22.16 8.47 -41.01
N LYS A 565 23.48 8.76 -41.14
CA LYS A 565 24.50 8.00 -40.43
C LYS A 565 24.50 8.39 -38.97
N TYR A 566 24.05 7.50 -38.11
CA TYR A 566 24.09 7.59 -36.65
C TYR A 566 24.63 6.30 -36.05
N ASP A 567 25.20 6.39 -34.85
CA ASP A 567 25.68 5.27 -34.06
C ASP A 567 24.74 5.09 -32.88
N ILE A 568 24.30 3.84 -32.62
CA ILE A 568 23.45 3.47 -31.50
C ILE A 568 24.21 2.50 -30.63
N GLN A 569 24.50 2.91 -29.40
CA GLN A 569 25.04 2.04 -28.38
C GLN A 569 23.92 1.66 -27.42
N ARG A 570 23.64 0.35 -27.28
CA ARG A 570 22.76 -0.18 -26.26
C ARG A 570 23.59 -0.50 -25.01
N TYR A 571 23.18 0.02 -23.86
CA TYR A 571 23.78 -0.35 -22.58
C TYR A 571 23.09 -1.58 -22.00
N LYS A 572 23.86 -2.63 -21.71
CA LYS A 572 23.39 -3.85 -21.04
C LYS A 572 23.62 -3.79 -19.54
N GLY A 573 24.63 -3.05 -19.10
CA GLY A 573 24.96 -2.89 -17.70
C GLY A 573 25.63 -1.55 -17.39
N LEU A 574 25.54 -1.11 -16.15
CA LEU A 574 26.13 0.13 -15.61
C LEU A 574 27.66 0.13 -15.69
N GLY A 575 28.27 -1.07 -15.69
CA GLY A 575 29.72 -1.23 -15.85
C GLY A 575 30.24 -0.86 -17.23
N GLU A 576 29.38 -0.70 -18.24
CA GLU A 576 29.72 -0.22 -19.58
C GLU A 576 29.83 1.31 -19.66
N MET A 577 29.32 2.02 -18.64
CA MET A 577 29.41 3.46 -18.53
C MET A 577 30.68 3.89 -17.82
N ASN A 578 31.36 4.88 -18.37
CA ASN A 578 32.43 5.55 -17.64
C ASN A 578 31.85 6.46 -16.50
N PRO A 579 32.68 6.90 -15.53
CA PRO A 579 32.21 7.71 -14.41
C PRO A 579 31.45 8.98 -14.80
N GLU A 580 31.86 9.67 -15.87
CA GLU A 580 31.25 10.90 -16.34
C GLU A 580 29.86 10.64 -16.94
N GLN A 581 29.72 9.60 -17.77
CA GLN A 581 28.46 9.20 -18.34
C GLN A 581 27.44 8.79 -17.25
N LEU A 582 27.89 8.02 -16.25
CA LEU A 582 27.04 7.59 -15.15
C LEU A 582 26.61 8.77 -14.29
N TRP A 583 27.49 9.75 -14.07
CA TRP A 583 27.15 11.01 -13.41
C TRP A 583 26.08 11.77 -14.19
N GLU A 584 26.35 12.08 -15.45
CA GLU A 584 25.46 12.94 -16.26
C GLU A 584 24.05 12.37 -16.43
N THR A 585 23.91 11.05 -16.52
CA THR A 585 22.65 10.40 -16.86
C THR A 585 21.87 9.86 -15.67
N THR A 586 22.57 9.43 -14.60
CA THR A 586 21.95 8.59 -13.56
C THR A 586 22.18 9.12 -12.14
N MET A 587 23.28 9.86 -11.90
CA MET A 587 23.63 10.27 -10.53
C MET A 587 23.49 11.78 -10.29
N ASN A 588 23.59 12.63 -11.32
CA ASN A 588 23.44 14.07 -11.18
C ASN A 588 21.99 14.43 -10.78
N PRO A 589 21.77 15.07 -9.63
CA PRO A 589 20.41 15.44 -9.16
C PRO A 589 19.60 16.27 -10.14
N GLU A 590 20.25 17.04 -11.04
CA GLU A 590 19.57 17.90 -12.01
C GLU A 590 19.00 17.13 -13.22
N ASN A 591 19.62 15.99 -13.59
CA ASN A 591 19.31 15.31 -14.85
C ASN A 591 18.78 13.90 -14.67
N ARG A 592 19.02 13.26 -13.51
CA ARG A 592 18.68 11.87 -13.25
C ARG A 592 17.18 11.65 -13.13
N ILE A 593 16.75 10.44 -13.48
CA ILE A 593 15.38 9.97 -13.27
C ILE A 593 15.40 8.98 -12.10
N LEU A 594 14.65 9.26 -11.05
CA LEU A 594 14.43 8.38 -9.91
C LEU A 594 12.95 8.03 -9.81
N LEU A 595 12.65 6.74 -9.72
CA LEU A 595 11.32 6.25 -9.38
C LEU A 595 11.25 6.06 -7.87
N ARG A 596 10.36 6.74 -7.20
CA ARG A 596 10.04 6.49 -5.79
C ARG A 596 9.29 5.17 -5.68
N ILE A 597 9.69 4.35 -4.72
CA ILE A 597 9.00 3.09 -4.42
C ILE A 597 7.95 3.36 -3.36
N GLU A 598 6.72 3.01 -3.66
CA GLU A 598 5.56 3.20 -2.80
C GLU A 598 4.80 1.88 -2.64
N ILE A 599 4.03 1.77 -1.57
CA ILE A 599 3.14 0.64 -1.30
C ILE A 599 1.71 1.16 -1.44
N ASP A 600 1.08 0.92 -2.59
CA ASP A 600 -0.31 1.30 -2.82
C ASP A 600 -1.26 0.39 -2.02
N ASP A 601 -0.97 -0.91 -2.00
CA ASP A 601 -1.76 -1.93 -1.32
C ASP A 601 -0.81 -2.94 -0.64
N ALA A 602 -0.86 -2.97 0.70
CA ALA A 602 0.01 -3.83 1.50
C ALA A 602 -0.34 -5.31 1.35
N ILE A 603 -1.61 -5.65 1.17
CA ILE A 603 -2.08 -7.04 0.99
C ILE A 603 -1.60 -7.57 -0.35
N GLN A 604 -1.73 -6.75 -1.40
CA GLN A 604 -1.25 -7.11 -2.73
C GLN A 604 0.27 -7.25 -2.75
N ALA A 605 0.99 -6.35 -2.11
CA ALA A 605 2.45 -6.42 -2.02
C ALA A 605 2.88 -7.72 -1.33
N ASP A 606 2.24 -8.11 -0.21
CA ASP A 606 2.48 -9.38 0.48
C ASP A 606 2.22 -10.59 -0.44
N GLU A 607 1.09 -10.60 -1.16
CA GLU A 607 0.77 -11.68 -2.11
C GLU A 607 1.80 -11.80 -3.23
N VAL A 608 2.24 -10.68 -3.80
CA VAL A 608 3.24 -10.65 -4.88
C VAL A 608 4.59 -11.15 -4.37
N PHE A 609 5.09 -10.66 -3.23
CA PHE A 609 6.34 -11.13 -2.66
C PHE A 609 6.27 -12.62 -2.28
N THR A 610 5.19 -13.08 -1.65
CA THR A 610 4.98 -14.49 -1.32
C THR A 610 4.95 -15.37 -2.59
N THR A 611 4.28 -14.93 -3.65
CA THR A 611 4.17 -15.66 -4.92
C THR A 611 5.51 -15.73 -5.64
N LEU A 612 6.21 -14.59 -5.79
CA LEU A 612 7.43 -14.51 -6.59
C LEU A 612 8.66 -15.02 -5.84
N MET A 613 8.75 -14.74 -4.54
CA MET A 613 9.94 -14.96 -3.73
C MET A 613 9.80 -16.12 -2.73
N GLY A 614 8.57 -16.61 -2.49
CA GLY A 614 8.28 -17.73 -1.59
C GLY A 614 8.77 -19.09 -2.09
N ASP A 615 8.61 -20.15 -1.28
CA ASP A 615 9.12 -21.50 -1.57
C ASP A 615 8.30 -22.23 -2.64
N LYS A 616 7.01 -21.97 -2.74
CA LYS A 616 6.11 -22.68 -3.67
C LYS A 616 6.38 -22.30 -5.13
N VAL A 617 6.63 -23.30 -5.97
CA VAL A 617 6.93 -23.11 -7.40
C VAL A 617 5.64 -22.95 -8.23
N ALA A 618 4.58 -23.70 -7.88
CA ALA A 618 3.34 -23.72 -8.67
C ALA A 618 2.67 -22.33 -8.80
N PRO A 619 2.47 -21.56 -7.70
CA PRO A 619 1.90 -20.21 -7.80
C PRO A 619 2.74 -19.24 -8.63
N ARG A 620 4.09 -19.39 -8.57
CA ARG A 620 5.01 -18.57 -9.37
C ARG A 620 4.91 -18.89 -10.85
N ARG A 621 4.80 -20.18 -11.21
CA ARG A 621 4.60 -20.63 -12.58
C ARG A 621 3.28 -20.08 -13.15
N GLU A 622 2.20 -20.22 -12.41
CA GLU A 622 0.88 -19.72 -12.80
C GLU A 622 0.92 -18.19 -13.01
N PHE A 623 1.58 -17.46 -12.11
CA PHE A 623 1.78 -16.02 -12.26
C PHE A 623 2.52 -15.68 -13.55
N ILE A 624 3.62 -16.39 -13.87
CA ILE A 624 4.41 -16.17 -15.09
C ILE A 624 3.57 -16.47 -16.32
N GLU A 625 2.85 -17.60 -16.36
CA GLU A 625 1.99 -17.99 -17.49
C GLU A 625 0.88 -16.96 -17.73
N LYS A 626 0.21 -16.50 -16.69
CA LYS A 626 -0.86 -15.49 -16.77
C LYS A 626 -0.35 -14.14 -17.29
N ASN A 627 0.87 -13.74 -16.89
CA ASN A 627 1.44 -12.42 -17.23
C ASN A 627 2.37 -12.45 -18.45
N ALA A 628 2.65 -13.63 -19.04
CA ALA A 628 3.56 -13.77 -20.18
C ALA A 628 3.15 -12.89 -21.40
N LYS A 629 1.86 -12.71 -21.62
CA LYS A 629 1.32 -11.86 -22.69
C LYS A 629 1.68 -10.37 -22.58
N TYR A 630 2.04 -9.90 -21.40
CA TYR A 630 2.42 -8.50 -21.16
C TYR A 630 3.93 -8.26 -21.28
N VAL A 631 4.72 -9.31 -21.40
CA VAL A 631 6.18 -9.20 -21.56
C VAL A 631 6.48 -8.65 -22.96
N LYS A 632 7.05 -7.45 -23.03
CA LYS A 632 7.38 -6.78 -24.30
C LYS A 632 8.81 -7.04 -24.76
N ASN A 633 9.74 -7.27 -23.82
CA ASN A 633 11.15 -7.45 -24.10
C ASN A 633 11.62 -8.76 -23.47
N LEU A 634 11.79 -9.78 -24.27
CA LEU A 634 12.54 -10.99 -23.90
C LEU A 634 13.99 -10.77 -24.28
N ASP A 635 14.89 -10.84 -23.32
CA ASP A 635 16.32 -10.87 -23.55
C ASP A 635 16.67 -12.32 -23.96
N ILE A 636 16.53 -12.60 -25.28
CA ILE A 636 16.81 -13.90 -25.90
C ILE A 636 18.19 -13.82 -26.55
#